data_9fade79a7059294aeba09fc4c557ce5f
#
_entry.id   9fade79a7059294aeba09fc4c557ce5f
#
_cell.length_a   1.000
_cell.length_b   1.000
_cell.length_c   1.000
_cell.angle_alpha   90.00
_cell.angle_beta   90.00
_cell.angle_gamma   90.00
#
_symmetry.space_group_name_H-M   'P 1'
#
loop_
_entity.id
_entity.type
_entity.pdbx_description
1 polymer ?
#
loop_
_entity_poly.entity_id
_entity_poly.type
_entity_poly.pdbx_seq_one_letter_code
_entity_poly.pdbx_strand_id
1 'polypeptide(L)'
;MNSLPIMTKEKAHTATDGMDFLELLASYPIATTENLQDSKHTQTLNNLAYMIGYDNLYFVTDDIKINGNLLSNDEGYIYTANTIATLVYDESFLPSGIVFFPTKATQTTPLDPSPHRPKLFSTNDDVLQAFMIGSGQGDIIATDTLDNAGMLFTLVDDYDMKNHTIITPFDKGHYESMVCNLAIKRPIYATCPSKQESRLLKVFKHSDIKLISFMSEIADYVGDYSSFHSLLTDGLSDGEIRVTQLSNYIAWHDGELLDNPVKYMGGRFELYHDGLYFVRYEHDTESNQHSKQGYPIRICDPLFIKSSIRSKNSTDWGLLLQWKDKDHHAHEWAMPASLLQGDSKELRQILADMGLGIATSLKARNYLTAYLQAYDTPKRALSVNKTGWHDDSYVLPHCVIGGNDNEPIVLQTTAPLEHGYAIKGTLKEWQDNLAIPVAGQSRIAFAVACAFAGQLLELIGEKDGGGFHFVGNSSIGKSITLRIAGSVWGSDYIKSWNSTGNAMENILLLHNDGLACLDEINEADLRTIDRTLYMLGNGKPKERMSKTLVNRNAPKWRVNVLSTGEQTIENYLRLAGVTMKAGQLVRLPNIEANAGKGLGIFDSLTIADTPAKQAELLKANTNKYYGVAGIEWLNYLTQNKDSATNLVNDYIRAFLAQYPNLDGQAKRVANRFALVASAGELATKEGITGWQIGQAMTATKVCFDNWLDTHGMTGNHEQRQIIKQIQAFIHANGKSRFSEWEHDGYTSTMPNRVGFYRADNDSYYIYSSLFEKEICLPFNKKQVCETLNSMDLLIKNKNYQLFVKSTDRDKKGYFYCIKGDILTIEN
;
A
#
# COMPACT_ATOMS: atom_id res chain seq x y z
N MET A 1 -44.53 29.12 -22.88
CA MET A 1 -43.08 29.31 -22.72
C MET A 1 -42.70 28.59 -21.43
N ASN A 2 -42.26 27.35 -21.54
CA ASN A 2 -41.79 26.60 -20.38
C ASN A 2 -40.43 27.15 -19.99
N SER A 3 -40.35 27.69 -18.76
CA SER A 3 -39.07 28.13 -18.20
C SER A 3 -38.09 26.95 -18.17
N LEU A 4 -37.04 27.01 -18.98
CA LEU A 4 -35.90 26.12 -18.87
C LEU A 4 -35.30 26.26 -17.46
N PRO A 5 -34.90 25.18 -16.80
CA PRO A 5 -34.33 25.26 -15.46
C PRO A 5 -33.02 26.07 -15.50
N ILE A 6 -32.91 27.06 -14.62
CA ILE A 6 -31.72 27.87 -14.44
C ILE A 6 -30.62 26.97 -13.89
N MET A 7 -29.52 26.82 -14.61
CA MET A 7 -28.32 26.17 -14.16
C MET A 7 -27.55 27.11 -13.22
N THR A 8 -27.49 26.83 -11.95
CA THR A 8 -26.65 27.62 -11.02
C THR A 8 -25.16 27.31 -11.24
N LYS A 9 -24.28 28.26 -10.92
CA LYS A 9 -22.82 28.16 -11.06
C LYS A 9 -22.29 26.84 -10.47
N GLU A 10 -22.80 26.39 -9.30
CA GLU A 10 -22.49 25.11 -8.68
C GLU A 10 -22.89 23.88 -9.51
N LYS A 11 -23.98 23.94 -10.27
CA LYS A 11 -24.42 22.83 -11.13
C LYS A 11 -23.63 22.75 -12.44
N ALA A 12 -23.15 23.89 -12.94
CA ALA A 12 -22.26 23.90 -14.11
C ALA A 12 -20.89 23.27 -13.77
N HIS A 13 -20.31 23.63 -12.62
CA HIS A 13 -19.06 23.06 -12.14
C HIS A 13 -19.09 21.52 -11.97
N THR A 14 -20.18 20.98 -11.43
CA THR A 14 -20.30 19.51 -11.22
C THR A 14 -20.57 18.70 -12.49
N ALA A 15 -21.04 19.37 -13.58
CA ALA A 15 -21.36 18.69 -14.83
C ALA A 15 -20.19 18.66 -15.84
N THR A 16 -19.12 19.42 -15.58
CA THR A 16 -18.02 19.64 -16.54
C THR A 16 -16.67 19.15 -16.05
N ASP A 17 -16.60 18.55 -14.87
CA ASP A 17 -15.39 17.88 -14.38
C ASP A 17 -14.98 16.75 -15.35
N GLY A 18 -13.83 16.94 -16.04
CA GLY A 18 -13.32 16.01 -17.03
C GLY A 18 -13.78 16.24 -18.48
N MET A 19 -14.38 17.40 -18.80
CA MET A 19 -14.77 17.73 -20.19
C MET A 19 -13.54 17.99 -21.05
N ASP A 20 -13.43 17.26 -22.16
CA ASP A 20 -12.45 17.56 -23.21
C ASP A 20 -13.03 18.61 -24.17
N PHE A 21 -12.59 19.88 -24.05
CA PHE A 21 -13.04 20.99 -24.90
C PHE A 21 -12.65 20.79 -26.37
N LEU A 22 -11.51 20.11 -26.63
CA LEU A 22 -11.07 19.82 -27.98
C LEU A 22 -12.01 18.79 -28.64
N GLU A 23 -12.36 17.72 -27.93
CA GLU A 23 -13.29 16.72 -28.43
C GLU A 23 -14.68 17.30 -28.68
N LEU A 24 -15.14 18.21 -27.80
CA LEU A 24 -16.41 18.89 -27.96
C LEU A 24 -16.46 19.73 -29.25
N LEU A 25 -15.41 20.53 -29.51
CA LEU A 25 -15.37 21.38 -30.72
C LEU A 25 -15.09 20.56 -31.99
N ALA A 26 -14.33 19.49 -31.93
CA ALA A 26 -14.03 18.65 -33.10
C ALA A 26 -15.26 17.97 -33.73
N SER A 27 -16.39 17.97 -33.02
CA SER A 27 -17.66 17.50 -33.57
C SER A 27 -18.33 18.49 -34.53
N TYR A 28 -17.89 19.75 -34.60
CA TYR A 28 -18.44 20.82 -35.46
C TYR A 28 -17.58 21.05 -36.69
N PRO A 29 -18.17 21.54 -37.81
CA PRO A 29 -17.41 21.85 -39.01
C PRO A 29 -16.44 23.01 -38.78
N ILE A 30 -15.35 23.03 -39.52
CA ILE A 30 -14.40 24.14 -39.56
C ILE A 30 -15.12 25.38 -40.17
N ALA A 31 -14.89 26.56 -39.58
CA ALA A 31 -15.48 27.81 -40.03
C ALA A 31 -14.91 28.18 -41.40
N THR A 32 -15.82 28.50 -42.33
CA THR A 32 -15.47 28.99 -43.70
C THR A 32 -15.21 30.50 -43.71
N THR A 33 -14.53 30.96 -44.76
CA THR A 33 -14.34 32.41 -44.98
C THR A 33 -15.67 33.20 -44.99
N GLU A 34 -16.74 32.56 -45.47
CA GLU A 34 -18.09 33.17 -45.49
C GLU A 34 -18.65 33.31 -44.06
N ASN A 35 -18.43 32.29 -43.19
CA ASN A 35 -18.82 32.36 -41.78
C ASN A 35 -18.09 33.49 -41.06
N LEU A 36 -16.78 33.68 -41.33
CA LEU A 36 -16.00 34.74 -40.72
C LEU A 36 -16.49 36.14 -41.13
N GLN A 37 -16.88 36.33 -42.42
CA GLN A 37 -17.41 37.62 -42.94
C GLN A 37 -18.78 37.96 -42.37
N ASP A 38 -19.53 36.98 -41.92
CA ASP A 38 -20.85 37.20 -41.31
C ASP A 38 -20.80 37.63 -39.84
N SER A 39 -19.63 37.55 -39.22
CA SER A 39 -19.42 38.00 -37.85
C SER A 39 -19.16 39.51 -37.76
N LYS A 40 -19.57 40.12 -36.65
CA LYS A 40 -19.17 41.50 -36.30
C LYS A 40 -17.71 41.62 -35.87
N HIS A 41 -17.07 40.49 -35.62
CA HIS A 41 -15.65 40.37 -35.26
C HIS A 41 -14.79 39.91 -36.45
N THR A 42 -15.19 40.20 -37.66
CA THR A 42 -14.53 39.71 -38.90
C THR A 42 -13.02 39.97 -38.89
N GLN A 43 -12.58 41.15 -38.50
CA GLN A 43 -11.16 41.48 -38.47
C GLN A 43 -10.39 40.64 -37.41
N THR A 44 -10.90 40.59 -36.22
CA THR A 44 -10.34 39.77 -35.13
C THR A 44 -10.28 38.29 -35.52
N LEU A 45 -11.36 37.74 -36.11
CA LEU A 45 -11.41 36.36 -36.56
C LEU A 45 -10.51 36.07 -37.75
N ASN A 46 -10.34 36.98 -38.68
CA ASN A 46 -9.37 36.82 -39.78
C ASN A 46 -7.95 36.83 -39.25
N ASN A 47 -7.63 37.74 -38.31
CA ASN A 47 -6.34 37.74 -37.64
C ASN A 47 -6.08 36.42 -36.86
N LEU A 48 -7.09 35.95 -36.13
CA LEU A 48 -7.02 34.70 -35.41
C LEU A 48 -6.83 33.51 -36.37
N ALA A 49 -7.62 33.40 -37.43
CA ALA A 49 -7.48 32.38 -38.47
C ALA A 49 -6.10 32.37 -39.13
N TYR A 50 -5.50 33.54 -39.34
CA TYR A 50 -4.15 33.71 -39.87
C TYR A 50 -3.09 33.20 -38.89
N MET A 51 -3.27 33.44 -37.57
CA MET A 51 -2.30 33.10 -36.52
C MET A 51 -2.35 31.63 -36.09
N ILE A 52 -3.55 31.09 -35.85
CA ILE A 52 -3.72 29.73 -35.30
C ILE A 52 -4.12 28.69 -36.37
N GLY A 53 -4.40 29.14 -37.59
CA GLY A 53 -4.91 28.30 -38.67
C GLY A 53 -6.45 28.19 -38.69
N TYR A 54 -7.03 28.14 -39.89
CA TYR A 54 -8.47 27.97 -40.07
C TYR A 54 -9.00 26.69 -39.41
N ASP A 55 -8.18 25.64 -39.34
CA ASP A 55 -8.55 24.35 -38.79
C ASP A 55 -8.84 24.38 -37.25
N ASN A 56 -8.50 25.49 -36.60
CA ASN A 56 -8.75 25.71 -35.16
C ASN A 56 -9.94 26.66 -34.90
N LEU A 57 -10.69 27.04 -35.94
CA LEU A 57 -11.92 27.80 -35.84
C LEU A 57 -13.10 26.93 -36.28
N TYR A 58 -14.07 26.72 -35.38
CA TYR A 58 -15.21 25.84 -35.58
C TYR A 58 -16.49 26.64 -35.73
N PHE A 59 -17.35 26.30 -36.70
CA PHE A 59 -18.68 26.90 -36.84
C PHE A 59 -19.71 26.03 -36.10
N VAL A 60 -20.21 26.54 -35.01
CA VAL A 60 -21.19 25.83 -34.14
C VAL A 60 -22.57 26.02 -34.70
N THR A 61 -23.20 24.96 -35.19
CA THR A 61 -24.49 24.97 -35.86
C THR A 61 -25.66 24.96 -34.89
N ASP A 62 -25.49 24.41 -33.71
CA ASP A 62 -26.55 24.21 -32.71
C ASP A 62 -26.14 24.77 -31.35
N ASP A 63 -27.16 25.02 -30.49
CA ASP A 63 -26.85 25.36 -29.10
C ASP A 63 -26.28 24.17 -28.35
N ILE A 64 -25.06 24.29 -27.85
CA ILE A 64 -24.37 23.27 -27.04
C ILE A 64 -25.11 23.16 -25.73
N LYS A 65 -25.42 21.91 -25.35
CA LYS A 65 -26.10 21.58 -24.09
C LYS A 65 -25.31 20.53 -23.32
N ILE A 66 -25.08 20.80 -22.05
CA ILE A 66 -24.49 19.84 -21.12
C ILE A 66 -25.60 19.31 -20.22
N ASN A 67 -25.80 17.99 -20.21
CA ASN A 67 -26.90 17.35 -19.46
C ASN A 67 -28.29 17.95 -19.73
N GLY A 68 -28.53 18.41 -21.00
CA GLY A 68 -29.77 18.98 -21.42
C GLY A 68 -29.95 20.48 -21.13
N ASN A 69 -28.99 21.15 -20.50
CA ASN A 69 -29.00 22.57 -20.18
C ASN A 69 -28.07 23.34 -21.10
N LEU A 70 -28.45 24.57 -21.44
CA LEU A 70 -27.61 25.50 -22.19
C LEU A 70 -26.38 25.90 -21.38
N LEU A 71 -25.26 26.23 -22.06
CA LEU A 71 -24.10 26.81 -21.42
C LEU A 71 -24.47 28.15 -20.76
N SER A 72 -23.80 28.46 -19.65
CA SER A 72 -23.96 29.73 -18.95
C SER A 72 -22.66 30.22 -18.35
N ASN A 73 -22.49 31.51 -18.21
CA ASN A 73 -21.43 32.17 -17.46
C ASN A 73 -22.05 33.24 -16.52
N ASP A 74 -21.23 34.08 -15.90
CA ASP A 74 -21.69 35.14 -14.98
C ASP A 74 -22.62 36.16 -15.67
N GLU A 75 -22.57 36.28 -16.98
CA GLU A 75 -23.44 37.17 -17.77
C GLU A 75 -24.78 36.51 -18.17
N GLY A 76 -24.94 35.19 -17.96
CA GLY A 76 -26.19 34.46 -18.26
C GLY A 76 -26.00 33.30 -19.24
N TYR A 77 -27.08 32.91 -19.96
CA TYR A 77 -26.99 31.80 -20.92
C TYR A 77 -26.20 32.20 -22.19
N ILE A 78 -25.34 31.27 -22.63
CA ILE A 78 -24.58 31.37 -23.88
C ILE A 78 -25.33 30.61 -24.96
N TYR A 79 -25.89 31.32 -25.92
CA TYR A 79 -26.43 30.73 -27.16
C TYR A 79 -25.28 30.49 -28.12
N THR A 80 -25.00 29.26 -28.43
CA THR A 80 -23.83 28.87 -29.22
C THR A 80 -24.16 28.60 -30.68
N ALA A 81 -25.42 28.37 -31.01
CA ALA A 81 -25.86 28.20 -32.40
C ALA A 81 -25.51 29.42 -33.26
N ASN A 82 -24.97 29.17 -34.43
CA ASN A 82 -24.45 30.17 -35.37
C ASN A 82 -23.38 31.10 -34.80
N THR A 83 -22.47 30.54 -33.99
CA THR A 83 -21.26 31.20 -33.52
C THR A 83 -20.02 30.58 -34.12
N ILE A 84 -18.92 31.33 -34.10
CA ILE A 84 -17.59 30.80 -34.39
C ILE A 84 -16.88 30.59 -33.08
N ALA A 85 -16.40 29.38 -32.85
CA ALA A 85 -15.77 28.97 -31.59
C ALA A 85 -14.29 28.65 -31.76
N THR A 86 -13.52 28.92 -30.73
CA THR A 86 -12.12 28.49 -30.61
C THR A 86 -11.74 28.24 -29.14
N LEU A 87 -10.67 27.50 -28.91
CA LEU A 87 -10.15 27.18 -27.57
C LEU A 87 -9.42 28.38 -26.99
N VAL A 88 -9.46 28.47 -25.66
CA VAL A 88 -8.52 29.26 -24.83
C VAL A 88 -7.80 28.33 -23.87
N TYR A 89 -6.64 28.77 -23.41
CA TYR A 89 -5.67 27.96 -22.68
C TYR A 89 -5.36 28.63 -21.35
N ASP A 90 -4.98 27.79 -20.38
CA ASP A 90 -4.49 28.22 -19.07
C ASP A 90 -2.98 28.54 -19.09
N GLU A 91 -2.43 28.90 -17.95
CA GLU A 91 -1.00 29.18 -17.78
C GLU A 91 -0.09 27.93 -17.93
N SER A 92 -0.67 26.75 -18.04
CA SER A 92 0.02 25.49 -18.33
C SER A 92 -0.09 25.08 -19.80
N PHE A 93 -0.71 25.93 -20.62
CA PHE A 93 -1.00 25.68 -22.04
C PHE A 93 -1.94 24.50 -22.29
N LEU A 94 -2.84 24.22 -21.36
CA LEU A 94 -3.89 23.24 -21.53
C LEU A 94 -5.21 23.91 -21.89
N PRO A 95 -6.05 23.31 -22.77
CA PRO A 95 -7.37 23.84 -23.06
C PRO A 95 -8.21 24.04 -21.81
N SER A 96 -8.63 25.25 -21.52
CA SER A 96 -9.32 25.61 -20.27
C SER A 96 -10.70 26.25 -20.50
N GLY A 97 -11.06 26.52 -21.76
CA GLY A 97 -12.35 27.05 -22.10
C GLY A 97 -12.56 27.23 -23.62
N ILE A 98 -13.74 27.71 -23.97
CA ILE A 98 -14.16 28.00 -25.34
C ILE A 98 -14.67 29.41 -25.43
N VAL A 99 -14.21 30.18 -26.42
CA VAL A 99 -14.73 31.49 -26.75
C VAL A 99 -15.64 31.38 -27.98
N PHE A 100 -16.83 31.93 -27.87
CA PHE A 100 -17.84 31.96 -28.90
C PHE A 100 -17.97 33.41 -29.46
N PHE A 101 -17.67 33.57 -30.73
CA PHE A 101 -17.82 34.85 -31.45
C PHE A 101 -19.18 34.89 -32.16
N PRO A 102 -20.11 35.81 -31.79
CA PRO A 102 -21.41 35.87 -32.39
C PRO A 102 -21.32 36.24 -33.88
N THR A 103 -22.18 35.63 -34.72
CA THR A 103 -22.49 36.08 -36.09
C THR A 103 -23.78 36.88 -36.07
N LYS A 104 -24.19 37.37 -37.22
CA LYS A 104 -25.49 38.08 -37.39
C LYS A 104 -26.70 37.19 -37.08
N ALA A 105 -26.55 35.87 -37.23
CA ALA A 105 -27.60 34.89 -37.01
C ALA A 105 -27.65 34.36 -35.57
N THR A 106 -26.66 34.68 -34.71
CA THR A 106 -26.59 34.21 -33.30
C THR A 106 -27.77 34.81 -32.49
N GLN A 107 -28.46 33.94 -31.75
CA GLN A 107 -29.47 34.38 -30.80
C GLN A 107 -28.84 34.98 -29.55
N THR A 108 -29.44 36.00 -28.99
CA THR A 108 -29.00 36.67 -27.76
C THR A 108 -30.17 36.79 -26.78
N THR A 109 -29.87 36.90 -25.49
CA THR A 109 -30.90 37.09 -24.47
C THR A 109 -31.39 38.57 -24.49
N PRO A 110 -32.69 38.83 -24.22
CA PRO A 110 -33.17 40.22 -24.09
C PRO A 110 -32.51 41.00 -22.94
N LEU A 111 -31.90 40.35 -22.00
CA LEU A 111 -31.23 40.94 -20.83
C LEU A 111 -29.70 41.01 -20.99
N ASP A 112 -29.16 40.59 -22.13
CA ASP A 112 -27.71 40.63 -22.38
C ASP A 112 -27.23 42.08 -22.53
N PRO A 113 -26.39 42.58 -21.60
CA PRO A 113 -25.90 43.96 -21.68
C PRO A 113 -24.95 44.19 -22.86
N SER A 114 -24.43 43.10 -23.47
CA SER A 114 -23.48 43.18 -24.58
C SER A 114 -23.71 42.07 -25.61
N PRO A 115 -24.87 42.08 -26.35
CA PRO A 115 -25.29 40.96 -27.19
C PRO A 115 -24.38 40.64 -28.37
N HIS A 116 -23.41 41.51 -28.66
CA HIS A 116 -22.50 41.38 -29.79
C HIS A 116 -21.04 41.12 -29.38
N ARG A 117 -20.76 40.95 -28.07
CA ARG A 117 -19.43 40.60 -27.61
C ARG A 117 -19.19 39.09 -27.67
N PRO A 118 -17.93 38.66 -27.85
CA PRO A 118 -17.57 37.25 -27.64
C PRO A 118 -17.93 36.79 -26.24
N LYS A 119 -18.38 35.54 -26.11
CA LYS A 119 -18.75 34.94 -24.85
C LYS A 119 -17.74 33.85 -24.52
N LEU A 120 -17.26 33.84 -23.29
CA LEU A 120 -16.37 32.81 -22.77
C LEU A 120 -17.18 31.79 -21.95
N PHE A 121 -16.95 30.52 -22.21
CA PHE A 121 -17.34 29.41 -21.34
C PHE A 121 -16.10 28.75 -20.83
N SER A 122 -15.99 28.60 -19.51
CA SER A 122 -14.91 27.91 -18.83
C SER A 122 -15.47 27.07 -17.69
N THR A 123 -14.78 26.00 -17.37
CA THR A 123 -15.13 25.16 -16.22
C THR A 123 -14.53 25.67 -14.92
N ASN A 124 -13.57 26.57 -14.99
CA ASN A 124 -12.91 27.15 -13.83
C ASN A 124 -12.66 28.64 -14.03
N ASP A 125 -13.44 29.47 -13.36
CA ASP A 125 -13.34 30.94 -13.45
C ASP A 125 -12.09 31.52 -12.79
N ASP A 126 -11.44 30.76 -11.91
CA ASP A 126 -10.19 31.15 -11.21
C ASP A 126 -8.94 30.92 -12.07
N VAL A 127 -9.09 30.24 -13.22
CA VAL A 127 -8.01 29.94 -14.14
C VAL A 127 -7.95 31.01 -15.23
N LEU A 128 -6.73 31.47 -15.54
CA LEU A 128 -6.47 32.43 -16.60
C LEU A 128 -6.89 31.82 -17.94
N GLN A 129 -7.62 32.68 -18.74
CA GLN A 129 -8.08 32.28 -20.06
C GLN A 129 -7.34 33.12 -21.10
N ALA A 130 -6.54 32.47 -21.95
CA ALA A 130 -5.71 33.17 -22.94
C ALA A 130 -5.73 32.46 -24.30
N PHE A 131 -5.59 33.24 -25.37
CA PHE A 131 -5.29 32.72 -26.71
C PHE A 131 -3.80 32.41 -26.79
N MET A 132 -3.45 31.28 -27.34
CA MET A 132 -2.09 30.82 -27.56
C MET A 132 -1.83 30.65 -29.05
N ILE A 133 -0.74 31.25 -29.53
CA ILE A 133 -0.28 31.19 -30.91
C ILE A 133 1.13 30.60 -30.90
N GLY A 134 1.27 29.39 -31.44
CA GLY A 134 2.51 28.64 -31.40
C GLY A 134 2.39 27.34 -30.59
N SER A 135 3.50 26.66 -30.40
CA SER A 135 3.53 25.30 -29.83
C SER A 135 3.56 25.21 -28.29
N GLY A 136 3.55 26.34 -27.60
CA GLY A 136 3.80 26.40 -26.14
C GLY A 136 5.27 26.15 -25.76
N GLN A 137 6.16 26.06 -26.75
CA GLN A 137 7.60 25.84 -26.57
C GLN A 137 8.38 27.14 -26.80
N GLY A 138 9.63 27.20 -26.40
CA GLY A 138 10.52 28.34 -26.59
C GLY A 138 10.17 29.57 -25.73
N ASP A 139 10.60 30.76 -26.18
CA ASP A 139 10.35 32.02 -25.47
C ASP A 139 8.88 32.46 -25.60
N ILE A 140 8.32 33.00 -24.51
CA ILE A 140 6.96 33.54 -24.50
C ILE A 140 6.96 35.03 -24.79
N ILE A 141 6.14 35.45 -25.73
CA ILE A 141 5.86 36.84 -26.01
C ILE A 141 4.42 37.15 -25.57
N ALA A 142 4.24 37.89 -24.50
CA ALA A 142 2.93 38.26 -23.98
C ALA A 142 2.52 39.64 -24.44
N THR A 143 1.29 39.78 -24.91
CA THR A 143 0.71 41.05 -25.32
C THR A 143 -0.70 41.22 -24.75
N ASP A 144 -1.19 42.48 -24.73
CA ASP A 144 -2.42 42.85 -24.03
C ASP A 144 -3.70 42.64 -24.84
N THR A 145 -3.60 42.54 -26.15
CA THR A 145 -4.77 42.40 -27.04
C THR A 145 -4.51 41.42 -28.18
N LEU A 146 -5.57 40.80 -28.70
CA LEU A 146 -5.49 39.89 -29.84
C LEU A 146 -5.04 40.60 -31.12
N ASP A 147 -5.37 41.89 -31.29
CA ASP A 147 -4.90 42.68 -32.42
C ASP A 147 -3.38 42.90 -32.37
N ASN A 148 -2.84 43.22 -31.18
CA ASN A 148 -1.40 43.30 -30.95
C ASN A 148 -0.70 41.95 -31.13
N ALA A 149 -1.34 40.85 -30.76
CA ALA A 149 -0.83 39.50 -31.03
C ALA A 149 -0.73 39.21 -32.52
N GLY A 150 -1.74 39.64 -33.31
CA GLY A 150 -1.72 39.56 -34.77
C GLY A 150 -0.59 40.35 -35.41
N MET A 151 -0.35 41.57 -34.92
CA MET A 151 0.75 42.41 -35.41
C MET A 151 2.13 41.80 -35.05
N LEU A 152 2.30 41.30 -33.84
CA LEU A 152 3.53 40.60 -33.43
C LEU A 152 3.76 39.32 -34.24
N PHE A 153 2.69 38.58 -34.55
CA PHE A 153 2.78 37.38 -35.37
C PHE A 153 3.33 37.71 -36.78
N THR A 154 3.01 38.83 -37.35
CA THR A 154 3.56 39.24 -38.65
C THR A 154 5.05 39.63 -38.61
N LEU A 155 5.57 39.99 -37.42
CA LEU A 155 7.00 40.26 -37.21
C LEU A 155 7.82 38.99 -36.95
N VAL A 156 7.17 37.86 -36.64
CA VAL A 156 7.85 36.57 -36.33
C VAL A 156 7.77 35.69 -37.58
N ASP A 157 8.91 35.38 -38.16
CA ASP A 157 8.93 34.50 -39.33
C ASP A 157 8.73 33.00 -38.95
N ASP A 158 8.58 32.11 -39.95
CA ASP A 158 8.41 30.67 -39.72
C ASP A 158 9.51 30.00 -38.92
N TYR A 159 10.72 30.58 -38.90
CA TYR A 159 11.85 30.07 -38.11
C TYR A 159 11.72 30.51 -36.65
N ASP A 160 11.39 31.76 -36.41
CA ASP A 160 11.19 32.33 -35.09
C ASP A 160 9.95 31.75 -34.40
N MET A 161 8.89 31.42 -35.14
CA MET A 161 7.69 30.79 -34.60
C MET A 161 7.94 29.39 -33.97
N LYS A 162 8.97 28.67 -34.38
CA LYS A 162 9.38 27.43 -33.75
C LYS A 162 10.02 27.64 -32.37
N ASN A 163 10.53 28.83 -32.12
CA ASN A 163 11.26 29.21 -30.92
C ASN A 163 10.49 30.19 -30.02
N HIS A 164 9.30 30.65 -30.46
CA HIS A 164 8.49 31.59 -29.70
C HIS A 164 7.04 31.13 -29.61
N THR A 165 6.36 31.56 -28.57
CA THR A 165 4.90 31.39 -28.41
C THR A 165 4.32 32.74 -28.02
N ILE A 166 3.40 33.26 -28.83
CA ILE A 166 2.68 34.52 -28.55
C ILE A 166 1.45 34.16 -27.73
N ILE A 167 1.22 34.87 -26.63
CA ILE A 167 0.07 34.68 -25.75
C ILE A 167 -0.62 36.00 -25.45
N THR A 168 -1.95 36.00 -25.46
CA THR A 168 -2.77 37.16 -25.15
C THR A 168 -4.01 36.77 -24.37
N PRO A 169 -4.41 37.51 -23.32
CA PRO A 169 -5.57 37.17 -22.51
C PRO A 169 -6.86 37.39 -23.33
N PHE A 170 -7.89 36.61 -23.01
CA PHE A 170 -9.24 36.82 -23.55
C PHE A 170 -9.78 38.21 -23.16
N ASP A 171 -9.57 38.60 -21.89
CA ASP A 171 -9.92 39.94 -21.41
C ASP A 171 -8.64 40.74 -21.11
N LYS A 172 -8.50 41.88 -21.72
CA LYS A 172 -7.36 42.82 -21.51
C LYS A 172 -7.10 43.13 -20.03
N GLY A 173 -8.13 43.14 -19.20
CA GLY A 173 -8.02 43.34 -17.75
C GLY A 173 -7.16 42.28 -17.04
N HIS A 174 -7.01 41.08 -17.60
CA HIS A 174 -6.21 40.00 -17.06
C HIS A 174 -4.75 39.98 -17.55
N TYR A 175 -4.32 40.92 -18.39
CA TYR A 175 -2.97 40.95 -18.95
C TYR A 175 -1.88 40.93 -17.88
N GLU A 176 -2.02 41.77 -16.86
CA GLU A 176 -1.00 41.89 -15.79
C GLU A 176 -0.88 40.60 -14.96
N SER A 177 -2.00 40.01 -14.60
CA SER A 177 -2.02 38.74 -13.86
C SER A 177 -1.48 37.56 -14.70
N MET A 178 -1.82 37.56 -16.01
CA MET A 178 -1.29 36.55 -16.94
C MET A 178 0.24 36.63 -17.03
N VAL A 179 0.79 37.83 -17.27
CA VAL A 179 2.23 38.03 -17.36
C VAL A 179 2.94 37.60 -16.06
N CYS A 180 2.42 38.03 -14.91
CA CYS A 180 2.98 37.63 -13.60
C CYS A 180 2.96 36.14 -13.36
N ASN A 181 1.89 35.43 -13.74
CA ASN A 181 1.77 33.99 -13.54
C ASN A 181 2.71 33.22 -14.47
N LEU A 182 2.79 33.60 -15.73
CA LEU A 182 3.69 32.98 -16.71
C LEU A 182 5.17 33.21 -16.36
N ALA A 183 5.53 34.40 -15.92
CA ALA A 183 6.90 34.74 -15.52
C ALA A 183 7.44 33.97 -14.33
N ILE A 184 6.58 33.28 -13.59
CA ILE A 184 7.02 32.37 -12.51
C ILE A 184 7.68 31.11 -13.07
N LYS A 185 7.24 30.66 -14.26
CA LYS A 185 7.63 29.38 -14.85
C LYS A 185 8.84 29.50 -15.76
N ARG A 186 8.98 30.62 -16.48
CA ARG A 186 10.07 30.88 -17.41
C ARG A 186 10.20 32.37 -17.76
N PRO A 187 11.33 32.86 -18.29
CA PRO A 187 11.46 34.21 -18.78
C PRO A 187 10.44 34.51 -19.89
N ILE A 188 9.85 35.68 -19.84
CA ILE A 188 8.91 36.13 -20.86
C ILE A 188 9.22 37.53 -21.36
N TYR A 189 8.86 37.76 -22.61
CA TYR A 189 8.79 39.10 -23.18
C TYR A 189 7.38 39.63 -22.99
N ALA A 190 7.22 40.74 -22.25
CA ALA A 190 5.95 41.41 -22.10
C ALA A 190 5.97 42.70 -22.94
N THR A 191 4.95 42.94 -23.76
CA THR A 191 4.89 44.08 -24.64
C THR A 191 3.97 45.15 -24.09
N CYS A 192 4.29 46.42 -24.29
CA CYS A 192 3.41 47.53 -23.95
C CYS A 192 3.70 48.80 -24.79
N PRO A 193 2.70 49.70 -24.96
CA PRO A 193 2.96 51.05 -25.39
C PRO A 193 3.80 51.83 -24.39
N SER A 194 4.70 52.74 -24.85
CA SER A 194 5.57 53.50 -23.98
C SER A 194 4.86 54.28 -22.88
N LYS A 195 3.62 54.72 -23.16
CA LYS A 195 2.75 55.42 -22.20
C LYS A 195 2.37 54.58 -20.97
N GLN A 196 2.41 53.28 -21.09
CA GLN A 196 2.07 52.34 -20.01
C GLN A 196 3.30 51.81 -19.27
N GLU A 197 4.49 51.98 -19.82
CA GLU A 197 5.76 51.44 -19.30
C GLU A 197 5.95 51.71 -17.79
N SER A 198 5.85 52.97 -17.38
CA SER A 198 6.07 53.37 -15.98
C SER A 198 5.09 52.72 -15.01
N ARG A 199 3.88 52.38 -15.44
CA ARG A 199 2.89 51.68 -14.64
C ARG A 199 3.21 50.19 -14.57
N LEU A 200 3.47 49.54 -15.71
CA LEU A 200 3.76 48.12 -15.80
C LEU A 200 5.09 47.75 -15.14
N LEU A 201 6.10 48.63 -15.19
CA LEU A 201 7.33 48.45 -14.42
C LEU A 201 7.08 48.31 -12.91
N LYS A 202 6.07 49.00 -12.37
CA LYS A 202 5.68 48.88 -10.95
C LYS A 202 4.93 47.58 -10.69
N VAL A 203 4.07 47.18 -11.62
CA VAL A 203 3.27 45.93 -11.50
C VAL A 203 4.19 44.70 -11.61
N PHE A 204 5.07 44.69 -12.58
CA PHE A 204 5.97 43.56 -12.89
C PHE A 204 7.27 43.57 -12.10
N LYS A 205 7.49 44.50 -11.19
CA LYS A 205 8.77 44.66 -10.45
C LYS A 205 9.28 43.43 -9.73
N HIS A 206 8.43 42.44 -9.50
CA HIS A 206 8.74 41.19 -8.84
C HIS A 206 8.73 39.95 -9.76
N SER A 207 8.72 40.16 -11.06
CA SER A 207 8.65 39.12 -12.07
C SER A 207 9.86 39.15 -12.99
N ASP A 208 10.31 37.98 -13.46
CA ASP A 208 11.39 37.91 -14.45
C ASP A 208 10.84 38.14 -15.86
N ILE A 209 10.86 39.40 -16.25
CA ILE A 209 10.23 39.88 -17.48
C ILE A 209 11.17 40.80 -18.23
N LYS A 210 11.28 40.60 -19.52
CA LYS A 210 11.77 41.61 -20.46
C LYS A 210 10.61 42.45 -20.96
N LEU A 211 10.43 43.64 -20.42
CA LEU A 211 9.39 44.53 -20.85
C LEU A 211 9.86 45.26 -22.10
N ILE A 212 9.17 45.05 -23.24
CA ILE A 212 9.39 45.72 -24.51
C ILE A 212 8.39 46.84 -24.60
N SER A 213 8.88 48.08 -24.53
CA SER A 213 8.10 49.30 -24.66
C SER A 213 8.22 49.87 -26.07
N PHE A 214 7.11 49.91 -26.78
CA PHE A 214 7.05 50.46 -28.13
C PHE A 214 6.84 51.97 -28.06
N MET A 215 7.61 52.72 -28.81
CA MET A 215 7.49 54.19 -28.84
C MET A 215 6.28 54.65 -29.66
N SER A 216 5.86 53.86 -30.65
CA SER A 216 4.64 53.98 -31.43
C SER A 216 3.71 52.78 -31.23
N GLU A 217 2.65 52.65 -31.98
CA GLU A 217 1.79 51.45 -31.98
C GLU A 217 2.53 50.28 -32.64
N ILE A 218 2.28 49.04 -32.21
CA ILE A 218 2.95 47.85 -32.76
C ILE A 218 2.71 47.75 -34.29
N ALA A 219 1.57 48.20 -34.76
CA ALA A 219 1.21 48.26 -36.19
C ALA A 219 2.19 49.08 -37.04
N ASP A 220 2.83 50.10 -36.47
CA ASP A 220 3.74 50.98 -37.19
C ASP A 220 5.07 50.29 -37.56
N TYR A 221 5.37 49.20 -36.88
CA TYR A 221 6.63 48.44 -37.08
C TYR A 221 6.48 47.21 -37.99
N VAL A 222 5.25 46.87 -38.39
CA VAL A 222 4.99 45.74 -39.28
C VAL A 222 5.54 46.03 -40.67
N GLY A 223 6.53 45.23 -41.07
CA GLY A 223 7.24 45.38 -42.34
C GLY A 223 8.55 46.19 -42.28
N ASP A 224 8.83 46.91 -41.18
CA ASP A 224 10.10 47.63 -41.01
C ASP A 224 11.23 46.72 -40.52
N TYR A 225 10.87 45.64 -39.80
CA TYR A 225 11.80 44.61 -39.27
C TYR A 225 11.49 43.24 -39.86
N SER A 226 12.56 42.51 -40.20
CA SER A 226 12.43 41.20 -40.86
C SER A 226 12.15 40.02 -39.90
N SER A 227 12.35 40.22 -38.62
CA SER A 227 12.13 39.21 -37.59
C SER A 227 12.01 39.81 -36.18
N PHE A 228 11.48 39.07 -35.23
CA PHE A 228 11.43 39.50 -33.83
C PHE A 228 12.84 39.74 -33.26
N HIS A 229 13.82 38.98 -33.72
CA HIS A 229 15.23 39.16 -33.34
C HIS A 229 15.76 40.51 -33.91
N SER A 230 15.47 40.87 -35.18
CA SER A 230 15.86 42.17 -35.75
C SER A 230 15.17 43.32 -35.04
N LEU A 231 13.89 43.20 -34.64
CA LEU A 231 13.21 44.17 -33.79
C LEU A 231 13.94 44.41 -32.47
N LEU A 232 14.39 43.36 -31.80
CA LEU A 232 15.11 43.44 -30.52
C LEU A 232 16.52 44.02 -30.65
N THR A 233 17.17 43.90 -31.81
CA THR A 233 18.52 44.40 -32.08
C THR A 233 18.54 45.77 -32.70
N ASP A 234 17.92 45.87 -33.84
CA ASP A 234 17.96 47.08 -34.66
C ASP A 234 16.96 48.14 -34.15
N GLY A 235 15.74 47.74 -33.77
CA GLY A 235 14.77 48.69 -33.19
C GLY A 235 15.20 49.25 -31.83
N LEU A 236 16.00 48.50 -31.05
CA LEU A 236 16.64 49.02 -29.86
C LEU A 236 17.74 50.01 -30.19
N SER A 237 18.58 49.75 -31.22
CA SER A 237 19.62 50.64 -31.72
C SER A 237 19.05 51.94 -32.27
N ASP A 238 17.95 51.86 -32.98
CA ASP A 238 17.30 52.98 -33.61
C ASP A 238 16.43 53.79 -32.61
N GLY A 239 16.25 53.31 -31.38
CA GLY A 239 15.46 53.97 -30.34
C GLY A 239 13.95 53.84 -30.50
N GLU A 240 13.48 53.00 -31.39
CA GLU A 240 12.07 52.72 -31.67
C GLU A 240 11.41 51.87 -30.60
N ILE A 241 12.19 51.01 -29.95
CA ILE A 241 11.76 50.23 -28.77
C ILE A 241 12.67 50.47 -27.60
N ARG A 242 12.18 50.22 -26.40
CA ARG A 242 12.99 50.16 -25.20
C ARG A 242 12.79 48.81 -24.57
N VAL A 243 13.87 48.11 -24.29
CA VAL A 243 13.82 46.82 -23.54
C VAL A 243 14.31 47.05 -22.12
N THR A 244 13.41 46.93 -21.16
CA THR A 244 13.76 47.02 -19.73
C THR A 244 13.71 45.63 -19.13
N GLN A 245 14.88 45.13 -18.74
CA GLN A 245 14.99 43.88 -18.01
C GLN A 245 14.52 44.10 -16.57
N LEU A 246 13.40 43.55 -16.23
CA LEU A 246 12.95 43.45 -14.85
C LEU A 246 13.39 42.09 -14.33
N SER A 247 14.63 41.98 -13.88
CA SER A 247 15.10 40.77 -13.23
C SER A 247 15.11 41.01 -11.73
N ASN A 248 14.10 40.49 -11.08
CA ASN A 248 14.25 40.08 -9.69
C ASN A 248 14.95 38.72 -9.55
N TYR A 249 15.27 38.14 -10.69
CA TYR A 249 15.95 36.87 -10.81
C TYR A 249 17.34 37.09 -11.40
N ILE A 250 18.29 37.49 -10.58
CA ILE A 250 19.66 37.13 -10.88
C ILE A 250 19.65 35.62 -10.68
N ALA A 251 19.92 34.87 -11.75
CA ALA A 251 20.13 33.44 -11.65
C ALA A 251 21.27 33.25 -10.65
N TRP A 252 20.89 33.03 -9.36
CA TRP A 252 21.87 32.78 -8.29
C TRP A 252 22.37 31.32 -8.37
N HIS A 253 21.76 30.52 -9.26
CA HIS A 253 22.07 29.15 -9.50
C HIS A 253 22.16 28.86 -11.00
N ASP A 254 23.25 28.25 -11.44
CA ASP A 254 23.49 27.90 -12.85
C ASP A 254 22.74 26.66 -13.33
N GLY A 255 22.00 25.98 -12.43
CA GLY A 255 21.31 24.73 -12.69
C GLY A 255 19.86 24.92 -13.10
N GLU A 256 19.31 23.91 -13.78
CA GLU A 256 17.89 23.80 -14.14
C GLU A 256 17.03 23.48 -12.90
N LEU A 257 15.86 24.10 -12.82
CA LEU A 257 14.83 23.77 -11.83
C LEU A 257 14.29 22.35 -12.10
N LEU A 258 14.29 21.52 -11.07
CA LEU A 258 13.78 20.13 -11.15
C LEU A 258 12.27 20.04 -10.91
N ASP A 259 11.67 21.09 -10.34
CA ASP A 259 10.23 21.16 -10.05
C ASP A 259 9.79 22.63 -10.00
N ASN A 260 8.48 22.86 -10.08
CA ASN A 260 7.91 24.22 -10.02
C ASN A 260 8.21 24.86 -8.65
N PRO A 261 8.60 26.16 -8.63
CA PRO A 261 8.83 26.86 -7.38
C PRO A 261 7.57 26.96 -6.51
N VAL A 262 7.72 26.67 -5.21
CA VAL A 262 6.62 26.73 -4.25
C VAL A 262 6.63 28.08 -3.52
N LYS A 263 5.61 28.91 -3.71
CA LYS A 263 5.48 30.21 -3.02
C LYS A 263 5.28 30.04 -1.52
N TYR A 264 5.99 30.84 -0.71
CA TYR A 264 5.83 30.85 0.74
C TYR A 264 6.29 32.16 1.38
N MET A 265 5.43 32.83 2.15
CA MET A 265 5.70 33.98 3.05
C MET A 265 6.85 34.94 2.58
N GLY A 266 6.64 35.65 1.48
CA GLY A 266 7.62 36.65 0.98
C GLY A 266 8.87 36.04 0.36
N GLY A 267 8.77 34.81 -0.13
CA GLY A 267 9.80 34.09 -0.87
C GLY A 267 9.22 32.87 -1.59
N ARG A 268 10.09 31.99 -2.05
CA ARG A 268 9.72 30.74 -2.72
C ARG A 268 10.76 29.65 -2.45
N PHE A 269 10.33 28.40 -2.49
CA PHE A 269 11.20 27.23 -2.51
C PHE A 269 11.54 26.88 -3.95
N GLU A 270 12.79 26.56 -4.19
CA GLU A 270 13.33 26.15 -5.47
C GLU A 270 14.14 24.86 -5.32
N LEU A 271 13.89 23.89 -6.20
CA LEU A 271 14.53 22.58 -6.19
C LEU A 271 15.50 22.46 -7.37
N TYR A 272 16.77 22.20 -7.08
CA TYR A 272 17.85 22.02 -8.06
C TYR A 272 18.55 20.67 -7.86
N HIS A 273 19.46 20.32 -8.78
CA HIS A 273 20.24 19.06 -8.69
C HIS A 273 21.15 18.96 -7.47
N ASP A 274 21.55 20.07 -6.90
CA ASP A 274 22.43 20.14 -5.72
C ASP A 274 21.67 20.39 -4.40
N GLY A 275 20.38 20.68 -4.44
CA GLY A 275 19.57 20.84 -3.25
C GLY A 275 18.25 21.60 -3.39
N LEU A 276 17.55 21.65 -2.28
CA LEU A 276 16.37 22.47 -2.06
C LEU A 276 16.77 23.78 -1.38
N TYR A 277 16.27 24.89 -1.88
CA TYR A 277 16.59 26.24 -1.40
C TYR A 277 15.34 27.05 -1.11
N PHE A 278 15.44 28.01 -0.18
CA PHE A 278 14.47 29.06 0.03
C PHE A 278 15.06 30.40 -0.42
N VAL A 279 14.40 31.03 -1.38
CA VAL A 279 14.78 32.32 -1.95
C VAL A 279 13.81 33.39 -1.44
N ARG A 280 14.31 34.39 -0.69
CA ARG A 280 13.50 35.44 -0.10
C ARG A 280 13.41 36.64 -1.06
N TYR A 281 12.25 37.30 -1.08
CA TYR A 281 12.09 38.61 -1.70
C TYR A 281 12.43 39.69 -0.64
N GLU A 282 13.46 40.47 -0.86
CA GLU A 282 13.79 41.63 0.00
C GLU A 282 13.17 42.89 -0.59
N HIS A 283 12.36 43.60 0.20
CA HIS A 283 11.95 44.98 -0.11
C HIS A 283 13.10 45.90 0.30
N ASP A 284 13.72 46.55 -0.70
CA ASP A 284 14.60 47.68 -0.43
C ASP A 284 13.75 48.93 -0.15
N THR A 285 13.73 49.35 1.12
CA THR A 285 12.93 50.52 1.54
C THR A 285 13.62 51.85 1.24
N GLU A 286 14.89 51.87 0.84
CA GLU A 286 15.66 53.12 0.66
C GLU A 286 15.94 53.49 -0.81
N SER A 287 15.78 52.64 -1.77
CA SER A 287 15.96 52.97 -3.18
C SER A 287 14.70 52.54 -3.97
N ASN A 288 14.14 53.49 -4.71
CA ASN A 288 13.08 53.26 -5.70
C ASN A 288 13.57 52.34 -6.87
N GLN A 289 14.68 51.64 -6.71
CA GLN A 289 15.33 50.79 -7.72
C GLN A 289 15.62 49.42 -7.13
N HIS A 290 14.89 48.42 -7.62
CA HIS A 290 15.17 46.99 -7.55
C HIS A 290 15.18 46.34 -6.15
N SER A 291 14.22 45.48 -5.91
CA SER A 291 14.29 44.58 -4.78
C SER A 291 15.54 43.70 -4.91
N LYS A 292 16.51 43.84 -3.99
CA LYS A 292 17.64 42.95 -3.90
C LYS A 292 17.12 41.56 -3.51
N GLN A 293 17.50 40.55 -4.26
CA GLN A 293 17.25 39.17 -3.87
C GLN A 293 18.06 38.89 -2.61
N GLY A 294 17.39 38.45 -1.54
CA GLY A 294 18.07 37.97 -0.34
C GLY A 294 18.90 36.73 -0.65
N TYR A 295 19.96 36.53 0.13
CA TYR A 295 20.80 35.34 -0.03
C TYR A 295 19.94 34.06 0.08
N PRO A 296 20.05 33.16 -0.89
CA PRO A 296 19.32 31.90 -0.85
C PRO A 296 19.78 31.06 0.34
N ILE A 297 18.83 30.37 0.99
CA ILE A 297 19.11 29.52 2.13
C ILE A 297 18.96 28.08 1.67
N ARG A 298 20.10 27.36 1.60
CA ARG A 298 20.09 25.90 1.34
C ARG A 298 19.39 25.18 2.50
N ILE A 299 18.47 24.31 2.18
CA ILE A 299 17.61 23.57 3.13
C ILE A 299 18.11 22.16 3.30
N CYS A 300 18.15 21.39 2.21
CA CYS A 300 18.55 19.98 2.21
C CYS A 300 19.02 19.56 0.80
N ASP A 301 19.49 18.33 0.67
CA ASP A 301 19.69 17.67 -0.61
C ASP A 301 18.39 17.59 -1.40
N PRO A 302 18.40 17.28 -2.72
CA PRO A 302 17.19 17.25 -3.53
C PRO A 302 16.12 16.34 -2.94
N LEU A 303 14.96 16.90 -2.63
CA LEU A 303 13.81 16.20 -2.04
C LEU A 303 12.56 16.45 -2.87
N PHE A 304 12.05 15.40 -3.51
CA PHE A 304 10.86 15.46 -4.36
C PHE A 304 9.62 15.03 -3.59
N ILE A 305 8.49 15.66 -3.90
CA ILE A 305 7.18 15.29 -3.44
C ILE A 305 6.39 14.72 -4.62
N LYS A 306 6.17 13.41 -4.65
CA LYS A 306 5.54 12.70 -5.77
C LYS A 306 4.02 12.88 -5.80
N SER A 307 3.39 12.81 -4.62
CA SER A 307 1.94 12.92 -4.46
C SER A 307 1.55 13.24 -3.01
N SER A 308 0.35 13.78 -2.83
CA SER A 308 -0.34 13.74 -1.54
C SER A 308 -0.99 12.39 -1.35
N ILE A 309 -0.89 11.84 -0.14
CA ILE A 309 -1.43 10.51 0.17
C ILE A 309 -2.53 10.59 1.21
N ARG A 310 -3.51 9.69 1.13
CA ARG A 310 -4.61 9.55 2.09
C ARG A 310 -5.15 8.12 2.10
N SER A 311 -5.82 7.72 3.18
CA SER A 311 -6.58 6.47 3.20
C SER A 311 -7.88 6.59 2.39
N LYS A 312 -8.53 5.45 2.10
CA LYS A 312 -9.85 5.41 1.44
C LYS A 312 -10.92 6.26 2.14
N ASN A 313 -10.82 6.42 3.46
CA ASN A 313 -11.76 7.19 4.28
C ASN A 313 -11.38 8.67 4.39
N SER A 314 -10.50 9.18 3.54
CA SER A 314 -9.97 10.55 3.60
C SER A 314 -9.34 10.91 4.96
N THR A 315 -8.71 9.94 5.62
CA THR A 315 -7.89 10.10 6.82
C THR A 315 -6.45 9.72 6.53
N ASP A 316 -5.58 9.77 7.53
CA ASP A 316 -4.17 9.36 7.43
C ASP A 316 -3.42 10.07 6.31
N TRP A 317 -3.67 11.39 6.19
CA TRP A 317 -3.03 12.22 5.19
C TRP A 317 -1.51 12.27 5.36
N GLY A 318 -0.81 12.46 4.26
CA GLY A 318 0.64 12.55 4.21
C GLY A 318 1.17 12.93 2.83
N LEU A 319 2.47 12.75 2.65
CA LEU A 319 3.18 13.02 1.40
C LEU A 319 4.03 11.80 1.01
N LEU A 320 4.08 11.49 -0.27
CA LEU A 320 5.03 10.53 -0.82
C LEU A 320 6.31 11.28 -1.22
N LEU A 321 7.37 11.06 -0.45
CA LEU A 321 8.67 11.71 -0.62
C LEU A 321 9.62 10.80 -1.39
N GLN A 322 10.51 11.40 -2.21
CA GLN A 322 11.58 10.69 -2.90
C GLN A 322 12.88 11.52 -2.88
N TRP A 323 14.01 10.87 -2.63
CA TRP A 323 15.35 11.48 -2.67
C TRP A 323 16.42 10.43 -2.93
N LYS A 324 17.67 10.86 -3.07
CA LYS A 324 18.83 9.98 -3.11
C LYS A 324 19.75 10.27 -1.93
N ASP A 325 20.32 9.23 -1.36
CA ASP A 325 21.35 9.36 -0.34
C ASP A 325 22.74 9.71 -0.96
N LYS A 326 23.76 9.80 -0.11
CA LYS A 326 25.13 10.15 -0.53
C LYS A 326 25.80 9.08 -1.41
N ASP A 327 25.32 7.85 -1.38
CA ASP A 327 25.75 6.74 -2.21
C ASP A 327 24.90 6.59 -3.49
N HIS A 328 24.02 7.60 -3.75
CA HIS A 328 23.09 7.67 -4.88
C HIS A 328 21.99 6.59 -4.89
N HIS A 329 21.75 5.89 -3.77
CA HIS A 329 20.60 5.00 -3.65
C HIS A 329 19.31 5.82 -3.54
N ALA A 330 18.31 5.40 -4.31
CA ALA A 330 17.00 6.04 -4.28
C ALA A 330 16.19 5.59 -3.06
N HIS A 331 15.62 6.55 -2.34
CA HIS A 331 14.71 6.33 -1.23
C HIS A 331 13.33 6.87 -1.56
N GLU A 332 12.31 6.16 -1.12
CA GLU A 332 10.92 6.60 -1.19
C GLU A 332 10.23 6.34 0.16
N TRP A 333 9.45 7.31 0.62
CA TRP A 333 8.76 7.19 1.90
C TRP A 333 7.39 7.86 1.88
N ALA A 334 6.36 7.09 2.19
CA ALA A 334 5.01 7.59 2.42
C ALA A 334 4.91 8.19 3.84
N MET A 335 5.29 9.45 3.98
CA MET A 335 5.41 10.18 5.25
C MET A 335 4.04 10.60 5.79
N PRO A 336 3.67 10.29 7.05
CA PRO A 336 2.45 10.80 7.66
C PRO A 336 2.51 12.31 7.94
N ALA A 337 1.44 13.05 7.63
CA ALA A 337 1.36 14.49 7.91
C ALA A 337 1.45 14.84 9.40
N SER A 338 1.15 13.91 10.29
CA SER A 338 1.30 14.08 11.73
C SER A 338 2.73 14.42 12.17
N LEU A 339 3.75 13.98 11.41
CA LEU A 339 5.16 14.30 11.66
C LEU A 339 5.53 15.76 11.34
N LEU A 340 4.66 16.47 10.62
CA LEU A 340 4.82 17.92 10.37
C LEU A 340 4.31 18.79 11.51
N GLN A 341 3.71 18.21 12.56
CA GLN A 341 3.20 18.93 13.70
C GLN A 341 4.30 19.10 14.78
N GLY A 342 4.15 20.13 15.59
CA GLY A 342 5.13 20.46 16.61
C GLY A 342 6.47 20.96 16.01
N ASP A 343 7.59 20.51 16.58
CA ASP A 343 8.94 20.92 16.15
C ASP A 343 9.50 20.10 14.99
N SER A 344 8.76 19.09 14.53
CA SER A 344 9.13 18.16 13.44
C SER A 344 10.53 17.54 13.59
N LYS A 345 10.98 17.35 14.83
CA LYS A 345 12.30 16.78 15.12
C LYS A 345 12.41 15.33 14.65
N GLU A 346 11.37 14.54 14.92
CA GLU A 346 11.30 13.13 14.53
C GLU A 346 11.38 12.95 13.01
N LEU A 347 10.64 13.77 12.25
CA LEU A 347 10.73 13.81 10.78
C LEU A 347 12.17 14.02 10.31
N ARG A 348 12.86 15.02 10.83
CA ARG A 348 14.24 15.34 10.44
C ARG A 348 15.22 14.24 10.83
N GLN A 349 15.01 13.56 11.95
CA GLN A 349 15.82 12.41 12.36
C GLN A 349 15.66 11.27 11.37
N ILE A 350 14.43 10.89 11.02
CA ILE A 350 14.15 9.82 10.06
C ILE A 350 14.78 10.12 8.69
N LEU A 351 14.58 11.34 8.15
CA LEU A 351 15.15 11.73 6.86
C LEU A 351 16.69 11.70 6.87
N ALA A 352 17.31 12.15 7.98
CA ALA A 352 18.77 12.14 8.13
C ALA A 352 19.32 10.71 8.28
N ASP A 353 18.62 9.83 9.02
CA ASP A 353 18.98 8.41 9.16
C ASP A 353 18.91 7.67 7.81
N MET A 354 18.01 8.12 6.92
CA MET A 354 17.91 7.64 5.54
C MET A 354 18.83 8.39 4.55
N GLY A 355 19.82 9.12 5.03
CA GLY A 355 20.87 9.70 4.23
C GLY A 355 20.54 11.03 3.55
N LEU A 356 19.37 11.67 3.82
CA LEU A 356 19.10 13.03 3.33
C LEU A 356 19.97 14.05 4.08
N GLY A 357 20.86 14.78 3.36
CA GLY A 357 21.64 15.86 3.94
C GLY A 357 20.77 17.07 4.23
N ILE A 358 20.62 17.43 5.52
CA ILE A 358 19.82 18.58 5.98
C ILE A 358 20.78 19.65 6.51
N ALA A 359 20.59 20.90 6.09
CA ALA A 359 21.40 22.02 6.55
C ALA A 359 21.22 22.27 8.06
N THR A 360 22.31 22.64 8.74
CA THR A 360 22.36 22.70 10.22
C THR A 360 21.67 23.91 10.83
N SER A 361 21.41 24.96 10.05
CA SER A 361 20.82 26.20 10.57
C SER A 361 19.35 26.00 11.01
N LEU A 362 18.93 26.69 12.06
CA LEU A 362 17.54 26.63 12.54
C LEU A 362 16.56 27.10 11.46
N LYS A 363 16.94 28.10 10.66
CA LYS A 363 16.11 28.60 9.56
C LYS A 363 15.88 27.52 8.50
N ALA A 364 16.92 26.82 8.07
CA ALA A 364 16.80 25.73 7.09
C ALA A 364 15.91 24.59 7.59
N ARG A 365 16.05 24.21 8.86
CA ARG A 365 15.21 23.18 9.49
C ARG A 365 13.73 23.56 9.50
N ASN A 366 13.42 24.82 9.80
CA ASN A 366 12.05 25.31 9.78
C ASN A 366 11.51 25.42 8.34
N TYR A 367 12.36 25.81 7.39
CA TYR A 367 11.98 25.87 5.98
C TYR A 367 11.75 24.48 5.37
N LEU A 368 12.43 23.43 5.82
CA LEU A 368 12.11 22.06 5.38
C LEU A 368 10.66 21.69 5.75
N THR A 369 10.28 21.93 7.01
CA THR A 369 8.88 21.69 7.44
C THR A 369 7.89 22.56 6.68
N ALA A 370 8.23 23.85 6.48
CA ALA A 370 7.39 24.78 5.73
C ALA A 370 7.23 24.38 4.26
N TYR A 371 8.29 23.90 3.61
CA TYR A 371 8.22 23.37 2.24
C TYR A 371 7.24 22.21 2.13
N LEU A 372 7.39 21.20 3.01
CA LEU A 372 6.52 20.03 3.03
C LEU A 372 5.05 20.38 3.33
N GLN A 373 4.79 21.43 4.12
CA GLN A 373 3.44 21.90 4.42
C GLN A 373 2.84 22.77 3.30
N ALA A 374 3.68 23.52 2.60
CA ALA A 374 3.23 24.46 1.58
C ALA A 374 3.10 23.82 0.18
N TYR A 375 3.70 22.63 -0.01
CA TYR A 375 3.66 21.96 -1.30
C TYR A 375 2.27 21.41 -1.55
N ASP A 376 1.67 21.84 -2.63
CA ASP A 376 0.39 21.32 -3.13
C ASP A 376 0.58 20.59 -4.47
N THR A 377 -0.08 19.47 -4.64
CA THR A 377 -0.05 18.70 -5.87
C THR A 377 -1.40 18.04 -6.13
N PRO A 378 -1.89 18.05 -7.37
CA PRO A 378 -3.11 17.33 -7.74
C PRO A 378 -2.93 15.81 -7.73
N LYS A 379 -1.67 15.30 -7.78
CA LYS A 379 -1.40 13.88 -7.76
C LYS A 379 -1.78 13.27 -6.42
N ARG A 380 -2.52 12.17 -6.45
CA ARG A 380 -2.98 11.44 -5.26
C ARG A 380 -2.48 10.01 -5.27
N ALA A 381 -2.27 9.46 -4.06
CA ALA A 381 -2.03 8.04 -3.85
C ALA A 381 -2.83 7.56 -2.62
N LEU A 382 -3.23 6.31 -2.62
CA LEU A 382 -3.92 5.68 -1.50
C LEU A 382 -2.91 5.17 -0.49
N SER A 383 -2.99 5.63 0.76
CA SER A 383 -2.17 5.11 1.84
C SER A 383 -2.81 3.91 2.50
N VAL A 384 -1.99 2.90 2.77
CA VAL A 384 -2.36 1.72 3.57
C VAL A 384 -1.32 1.52 4.67
N ASN A 385 -1.74 0.91 5.79
CA ASN A 385 -0.89 0.77 6.99
C ASN A 385 -0.39 -0.67 7.24
N LYS A 386 -0.62 -1.57 6.31
CA LYS A 386 -0.18 -2.96 6.36
C LYS A 386 0.07 -3.50 4.96
N THR A 387 0.87 -4.53 4.86
CA THR A 387 1.09 -5.29 3.62
C THR A 387 -0.10 -6.18 3.28
N GLY A 388 -0.02 -6.90 2.16
CA GLY A 388 -1.05 -7.85 1.72
C GLY A 388 -2.07 -7.24 0.77
N TRP A 389 -3.24 -7.86 0.70
CA TRP A 389 -4.29 -7.45 -0.23
C TRP A 389 -4.98 -6.16 0.14
N HIS A 390 -5.08 -5.28 -0.84
CA HIS A 390 -5.88 -4.06 -0.83
C HIS A 390 -6.62 -3.97 -2.17
N ASP A 391 -7.88 -4.36 -2.19
CA ASP A 391 -8.68 -4.57 -3.41
C ASP A 391 -7.95 -5.49 -4.42
N ASP A 392 -7.60 -4.98 -5.61
CA ASP A 392 -6.91 -5.75 -6.65
C ASP A 392 -5.38 -5.62 -6.63
N SER A 393 -4.86 -4.93 -5.62
CA SER A 393 -3.43 -4.75 -5.43
C SER A 393 -2.91 -5.59 -4.28
N TYR A 394 -1.67 -6.05 -4.41
CA TYR A 394 -0.93 -6.67 -3.31
C TYR A 394 0.25 -5.78 -2.92
N VAL A 395 0.27 -5.32 -1.67
CA VAL A 395 1.26 -4.39 -1.14
C VAL A 395 2.37 -5.15 -0.44
N LEU A 396 3.60 -4.98 -0.92
CA LEU A 396 4.84 -5.38 -0.26
C LEU A 396 5.53 -4.15 0.33
N PRO A 397 6.49 -4.30 1.24
CA PRO A 397 7.17 -3.15 1.86
C PRO A 397 7.89 -2.23 0.87
N HIS A 398 8.33 -2.77 -0.27
CA HIS A 398 9.17 -2.08 -1.26
C HIS A 398 8.49 -1.90 -2.62
N CYS A 399 7.33 -2.51 -2.86
CA CYS A 399 6.60 -2.37 -4.13
C CYS A 399 5.13 -2.76 -3.96
N VAL A 400 4.33 -2.39 -4.95
CA VAL A 400 2.92 -2.79 -5.08
C VAL A 400 2.75 -3.52 -6.40
N ILE A 401 2.02 -4.62 -6.40
CA ILE A 401 1.75 -5.43 -7.58
C ILE A 401 0.26 -5.41 -7.88
N GLY A 402 -0.09 -5.17 -9.14
CA GLY A 402 -1.48 -4.95 -9.56
C GLY A 402 -1.99 -3.53 -9.21
N GLY A 403 -3.26 -3.28 -9.46
CA GLY A 403 -3.91 -2.01 -9.12
C GLY A 403 -4.07 -1.06 -10.30
N ASN A 404 -4.47 0.18 -10.01
CA ASN A 404 -4.77 1.23 -10.97
C ASN A 404 -3.66 2.30 -10.94
N ASP A 405 -3.12 2.66 -12.11
CA ASP A 405 -2.05 3.65 -12.25
C ASP A 405 -2.49 5.07 -11.90
N ASN A 406 -3.80 5.39 -12.00
CA ASN A 406 -4.31 6.73 -11.72
C ASN A 406 -4.23 7.13 -10.25
N GLU A 407 -4.39 6.19 -9.32
CA GLU A 407 -4.24 6.42 -7.89
C GLU A 407 -3.46 5.25 -7.27
N PRO A 408 -2.12 5.25 -7.32
CA PRO A 408 -1.30 4.16 -6.82
C PRO A 408 -1.44 3.98 -5.31
N ILE A 409 -1.31 2.75 -4.85
CA ILE A 409 -1.32 2.43 -3.42
C ILE A 409 0.11 2.51 -2.87
N VAL A 410 0.28 3.05 -1.66
CA VAL A 410 1.57 3.12 -0.97
C VAL A 410 1.46 2.68 0.48
N LEU A 411 2.47 1.99 0.98
CA LEU A 411 2.54 1.60 2.38
C LEU A 411 3.02 2.79 3.22
N GLN A 412 2.12 3.36 4.03
CA GLN A 412 2.42 4.47 4.92
C GLN A 412 2.89 3.95 6.29
N THR A 413 4.07 4.40 6.71
CA THR A 413 4.68 4.03 7.98
C THR A 413 5.21 5.25 8.71
N THR A 414 5.23 5.20 10.04
CA THR A 414 5.80 6.30 10.86
C THR A 414 7.32 6.42 10.71
N ALA A 415 7.99 5.34 10.35
CA ALA A 415 9.41 5.30 10.00
C ALA A 415 9.60 4.22 8.93
N PRO A 416 10.69 4.29 8.16
CA PRO A 416 11.06 3.23 7.23
C PRO A 416 11.15 1.89 7.94
N LEU A 417 10.67 0.84 7.29
CA LEU A 417 10.65 -0.50 7.84
C LEU A 417 11.89 -1.28 7.40
N GLU A 418 12.60 -1.86 8.35
CA GLU A 418 13.52 -2.95 8.02
C GLU A 418 12.72 -4.21 7.68
N HIS A 419 12.90 -4.72 6.50
CA HIS A 419 12.21 -5.91 6.01
C HIS A 419 13.17 -6.87 5.33
N GLY A 420 12.81 -8.15 5.32
CA GLY A 420 13.58 -9.21 4.65
C GLY A 420 13.20 -9.44 3.18
N TYR A 421 12.24 -8.68 2.65
CA TYR A 421 11.84 -8.79 1.25
C TYR A 421 12.92 -8.19 0.35
N ALA A 422 13.39 -8.98 -0.61
CA ALA A 422 14.41 -8.57 -1.55
C ALA A 422 14.38 -9.50 -2.78
N ILE A 423 14.91 -9.04 -3.90
CA ILE A 423 14.89 -9.77 -5.17
C ILE A 423 16.32 -9.91 -5.69
N LYS A 424 16.72 -11.13 -6.05
CA LYS A 424 18.01 -11.41 -6.69
C LYS A 424 17.95 -12.68 -7.53
N GLY A 425 18.57 -12.63 -8.70
CA GLY A 425 18.57 -13.71 -9.69
C GLY A 425 17.30 -13.71 -10.56
N THR A 426 17.12 -14.79 -11.29
CA THR A 426 15.97 -15.05 -12.16
C THR A 426 15.11 -16.18 -11.62
N LEU A 427 13.85 -16.29 -12.05
CA LEU A 427 12.97 -17.39 -11.68
C LEU A 427 13.60 -18.76 -12.05
N LYS A 428 14.21 -18.86 -13.23
CA LYS A 428 14.85 -20.09 -13.68
C LYS A 428 16.03 -20.50 -12.78
N GLU A 429 16.86 -19.54 -12.37
CA GLU A 429 17.96 -19.82 -11.44
C GLU A 429 17.44 -20.24 -10.05
N TRP A 430 16.38 -19.62 -9.54
CA TRP A 430 15.75 -20.03 -8.28
C TRP A 430 15.17 -21.45 -8.40
N GLN A 431 14.50 -21.77 -9.54
CA GLN A 431 13.99 -23.11 -9.79
C GLN A 431 15.10 -24.16 -9.81
N ASP A 432 16.13 -23.95 -10.63
CA ASP A 432 17.19 -24.93 -10.87
C ASP A 432 18.06 -25.18 -9.61
N ASN A 433 18.27 -24.14 -8.79
CA ASN A 433 19.17 -24.22 -7.65
C ASN A 433 18.49 -24.44 -6.28
N LEU A 434 17.17 -24.18 -6.19
CA LEU A 434 16.43 -24.31 -4.94
C LEU A 434 15.19 -25.19 -5.07
N ALA A 435 14.24 -24.84 -5.95
CA ALA A 435 12.94 -25.50 -5.97
C ALA A 435 13.02 -26.95 -6.51
N ILE A 436 13.66 -27.17 -7.65
CA ILE A 436 13.80 -28.51 -8.26
C ILE A 436 14.60 -29.46 -7.37
N PRO A 437 15.75 -29.07 -6.79
CA PRO A 437 16.49 -29.93 -5.87
C PRO A 437 15.69 -30.42 -4.67
N VAL A 438 14.65 -29.69 -4.25
CA VAL A 438 13.82 -30.04 -3.08
C VAL A 438 12.42 -30.58 -3.44
N ALA A 439 12.11 -30.74 -4.70
CA ALA A 439 10.80 -31.20 -5.16
C ALA A 439 10.33 -32.52 -4.51
N GLY A 440 11.24 -33.47 -4.34
CA GLY A 440 10.98 -34.78 -3.71
C GLY A 440 11.21 -34.81 -2.17
N GLN A 441 11.51 -33.66 -1.55
CA GLN A 441 11.77 -33.55 -0.10
C GLN A 441 10.48 -33.16 0.62
N SER A 442 9.77 -34.11 1.22
CA SER A 442 8.40 -33.90 1.73
C SER A 442 8.26 -32.66 2.63
N ARG A 443 9.13 -32.49 3.64
CA ARG A 443 9.08 -31.37 4.60
C ARG A 443 9.46 -30.05 3.96
N ILE A 444 10.47 -30.06 3.08
CA ILE A 444 10.97 -28.83 2.46
C ILE A 444 10.00 -28.37 1.34
N ALA A 445 9.52 -29.29 0.52
CA ALA A 445 8.51 -28.96 -0.51
C ALA A 445 7.22 -28.44 0.15
N PHE A 446 6.77 -29.03 1.24
CA PHE A 446 5.67 -28.52 2.04
C PHE A 446 5.94 -27.09 2.55
N ALA A 447 7.14 -26.81 3.07
CA ALA A 447 7.50 -25.48 3.56
C ALA A 447 7.54 -24.43 2.42
N VAL A 448 8.03 -24.80 1.24
CA VAL A 448 7.97 -23.95 0.04
C VAL A 448 6.51 -23.70 -0.38
N ALA A 449 5.66 -24.73 -0.37
CA ALA A 449 4.24 -24.57 -0.63
C ALA A 449 3.54 -23.62 0.38
N CYS A 450 3.97 -23.67 1.66
CA CYS A 450 3.50 -22.73 2.69
C CYS A 450 3.83 -21.26 2.33
N ALA A 451 4.92 -21.01 1.59
CA ALA A 451 5.29 -19.64 1.20
C ALA A 451 4.29 -19.02 0.21
N PHE A 452 3.59 -19.82 -0.56
CA PHE A 452 2.55 -19.41 -1.51
C PHE A 452 1.13 -19.40 -0.89
N ALA A 453 0.93 -19.98 0.30
CA ALA A 453 -0.39 -20.16 0.88
C ALA A 453 -0.97 -18.91 1.56
N GLY A 454 -0.11 -18.04 2.11
CA GLY A 454 -0.56 -16.85 2.84
C GLY A 454 -1.41 -15.91 1.99
N GLN A 455 -1.05 -15.72 0.72
CA GLN A 455 -1.71 -14.84 -0.23
C GLN A 455 -3.11 -15.34 -0.64
N LEU A 456 -3.38 -16.62 -0.45
CA LEU A 456 -4.66 -17.23 -0.78
C LEU A 456 -5.71 -17.08 0.34
N LEU A 457 -5.31 -16.76 1.58
CA LEU A 457 -6.21 -16.66 2.74
C LEU A 457 -7.36 -15.67 2.49
N GLU A 458 -7.06 -14.46 1.94
CA GLU A 458 -8.10 -13.49 1.56
C GLU A 458 -9.00 -14.03 0.48
N LEU A 459 -8.42 -14.64 -0.56
CA LEU A 459 -9.16 -15.09 -1.75
C LEU A 459 -10.19 -16.17 -1.42
N ILE A 460 -9.90 -17.05 -0.44
CA ILE A 460 -10.85 -18.08 0.02
C ILE A 460 -11.72 -17.62 1.19
N GLY A 461 -11.63 -16.34 1.61
CA GLY A 461 -12.44 -15.76 2.68
C GLY A 461 -12.06 -16.19 4.10
N GLU A 462 -10.85 -16.74 4.31
CA GLU A 462 -10.34 -17.05 5.65
C GLU A 462 -10.03 -15.78 6.43
N LYS A 463 -10.49 -15.75 7.69
CA LYS A 463 -10.33 -14.58 8.56
C LYS A 463 -9.22 -14.74 9.58
N ASP A 464 -8.89 -15.97 9.91
CA ASP A 464 -7.92 -16.32 10.96
C ASP A 464 -6.57 -16.68 10.37
N GLY A 465 -5.50 -16.26 11.05
CA GLY A 465 -4.15 -16.72 10.79
C GLY A 465 -3.87 -18.12 11.34
N GLY A 466 -2.64 -18.56 11.21
CA GLY A 466 -2.13 -19.81 11.75
C GLY A 466 -0.93 -20.29 10.96
N GLY A 467 -0.57 -21.56 11.08
CA GLY A 467 0.60 -22.05 10.36
C GLY A 467 1.01 -23.44 10.84
N PHE A 468 2.31 -23.69 10.86
CA PHE A 468 2.88 -24.99 11.18
C PHE A 468 4.19 -24.85 11.97
N HIS A 469 4.44 -25.80 12.85
CA HIS A 469 5.65 -25.83 13.67
C HIS A 469 6.45 -27.10 13.39
N PHE A 470 7.67 -26.95 12.87
CA PHE A 470 8.60 -28.06 12.68
C PHE A 470 9.33 -28.37 13.98
N VAL A 471 9.10 -29.54 14.50
CA VAL A 471 9.71 -30.05 15.75
C VAL A 471 10.74 -31.14 15.48
N GLY A 472 11.84 -31.11 16.18
CA GLY A 472 12.86 -32.15 16.11
C GLY A 472 14.21 -31.73 16.71
N ASN A 473 15.13 -32.65 16.83
CA ASN A 473 16.43 -32.42 17.43
C ASN A 473 17.24 -31.32 16.73
N SER A 474 18.25 -30.81 17.43
CA SER A 474 19.21 -29.86 16.86
C SER A 474 19.91 -30.46 15.63
N SER A 475 20.28 -29.59 14.67
CA SER A 475 21.11 -29.93 13.50
C SER A 475 20.49 -30.88 12.48
N ILE A 476 19.17 -31.16 12.51
CA ILE A 476 18.50 -32.00 11.51
C ILE A 476 18.06 -31.28 10.24
N GLY A 477 18.22 -29.95 10.14
CA GLY A 477 17.92 -29.17 8.94
C GLY A 477 16.68 -28.27 9.06
N LYS A 478 16.12 -28.02 10.25
CA LYS A 478 14.94 -27.15 10.44
C LYS A 478 15.12 -25.74 9.90
N SER A 479 16.23 -25.07 10.28
CA SER A 479 16.51 -23.69 9.85
C SER A 479 16.77 -23.57 8.34
N ILE A 480 17.36 -24.59 7.68
CA ILE A 480 17.50 -24.57 6.21
C ILE A 480 16.15 -24.67 5.51
N THR A 481 15.19 -25.39 6.08
CA THR A 481 13.83 -25.47 5.55
C THR A 481 13.15 -24.11 5.57
N LEU A 482 13.27 -23.34 6.68
CA LEU A 482 12.77 -21.98 6.75
C LEU A 482 13.47 -21.05 5.74
N ARG A 483 14.81 -21.21 5.54
CA ARG A 483 15.56 -20.40 4.56
C ARG A 483 15.09 -20.65 3.14
N ILE A 484 14.83 -21.89 2.77
CA ILE A 484 14.35 -22.22 1.43
C ILE A 484 12.91 -21.69 1.22
N ALA A 485 12.02 -21.85 2.20
CA ALA A 485 10.69 -21.25 2.14
C ALA A 485 10.74 -19.72 2.09
N GLY A 486 11.60 -19.08 2.93
CA GLY A 486 11.80 -17.64 2.96
C GLY A 486 12.41 -17.09 1.67
N SER A 487 13.21 -17.90 0.92
CA SER A 487 13.82 -17.50 -0.34
C SER A 487 12.78 -17.16 -1.44
N VAL A 488 11.55 -17.61 -1.30
CA VAL A 488 10.43 -17.18 -2.16
C VAL A 488 10.24 -15.67 -2.10
N TRP A 489 10.54 -15.04 -0.95
CA TRP A 489 10.27 -13.64 -0.64
C TRP A 489 11.51 -12.77 -0.44
N GLY A 490 12.64 -13.36 0.02
CA GLY A 490 13.87 -12.61 0.26
C GLY A 490 14.97 -13.41 0.95
N SER A 491 16.12 -12.77 1.20
CA SER A 491 17.29 -13.40 1.83
C SER A 491 17.24 -13.39 3.35
N ASP A 492 16.88 -12.26 3.97
CA ASP A 492 16.80 -12.05 5.42
C ASP A 492 15.37 -12.14 5.96
N TYR A 493 14.63 -13.09 5.38
CA TYR A 493 13.20 -13.23 5.62
C TYR A 493 12.85 -13.86 6.96
N ILE A 494 13.76 -14.62 7.54
CA ILE A 494 13.55 -15.32 8.82
C ILE A 494 13.68 -14.36 9.99
N LYS A 495 12.75 -14.45 10.93
CA LYS A 495 12.76 -13.71 12.20
C LYS A 495 12.92 -14.69 13.36
N SER A 496 13.54 -14.24 14.47
CA SER A 496 13.63 -15.05 15.68
C SER A 496 12.37 -14.92 16.53
N TRP A 497 12.01 -15.98 17.24
CA TRP A 497 11.03 -15.92 18.32
C TRP A 497 11.46 -15.04 19.51
N ASN A 498 12.75 -14.68 19.61
CA ASN A 498 13.29 -13.77 20.61
C ASN A 498 12.91 -12.31 20.27
N SER A 499 11.64 -12.01 20.32
CA SER A 499 11.09 -10.69 19.99
C SER A 499 10.11 -10.23 21.07
N THR A 500 10.12 -8.92 21.36
CA THR A 500 9.09 -8.35 22.24
C THR A 500 7.70 -8.44 21.61
N GLY A 501 6.64 -8.41 22.43
CA GLY A 501 5.28 -8.48 21.92
C GLY A 501 4.95 -7.39 20.86
N ASN A 502 5.50 -6.18 21.00
CA ASN A 502 5.32 -5.10 20.02
C ASN A 502 6.10 -5.37 18.72
N ALA A 503 7.31 -5.89 18.82
CA ALA A 503 8.10 -6.28 17.65
C ALA A 503 7.39 -7.40 16.88
N MET A 504 6.80 -8.36 17.58
CA MET A 504 6.02 -9.44 16.96
C MET A 504 4.75 -8.89 16.27
N GLU A 505 4.04 -7.94 16.87
CA GLU A 505 2.90 -7.26 16.22
C GLU A 505 3.32 -6.63 14.88
N ASN A 506 4.47 -5.94 14.85
CA ASN A 506 5.01 -5.33 13.63
C ASN A 506 5.42 -6.40 12.59
N ILE A 507 6.06 -7.50 13.02
CA ILE A 507 6.38 -8.62 12.14
C ILE A 507 5.11 -9.16 11.48
N LEU A 508 4.03 -9.36 12.23
CA LEU A 508 2.78 -9.90 11.70
C LEU A 508 2.06 -8.95 10.74
N LEU A 509 2.10 -7.64 11.02
CA LEU A 509 1.57 -6.62 10.11
C LEU A 509 2.35 -6.56 8.78
N LEU A 510 3.68 -6.70 8.88
CA LEU A 510 4.58 -6.69 7.72
C LEU A 510 4.43 -7.94 6.84
N HIS A 511 3.92 -9.03 7.41
CA HIS A 511 3.69 -10.30 6.71
C HIS A 511 2.19 -10.61 6.54
N ASN A 512 1.32 -9.58 6.65
CA ASN A 512 -0.12 -9.77 6.46
C ASN A 512 -0.43 -10.36 5.07
N ASP A 513 -1.35 -11.32 5.02
CA ASP A 513 -1.67 -12.11 3.83
C ASP A 513 -0.44 -12.79 3.20
N GLY A 514 0.57 -13.10 4.00
CA GLY A 514 1.83 -13.65 3.56
C GLY A 514 2.34 -14.78 4.45
N LEU A 515 3.63 -15.09 4.33
CA LEU A 515 4.36 -16.04 5.16
C LEU A 515 5.13 -15.28 6.25
N ALA A 516 5.13 -15.78 7.48
CA ALA A 516 6.09 -15.39 8.51
C ALA A 516 6.93 -16.61 8.92
N CYS A 517 8.24 -16.52 8.77
CA CYS A 517 9.19 -17.54 9.20
C CYS A 517 9.77 -17.16 10.56
N LEU A 518 9.52 -17.99 11.58
CA LEU A 518 9.94 -17.77 12.96
C LEU A 518 10.86 -18.93 13.40
N ASP A 519 12.14 -18.66 13.53
CA ASP A 519 13.12 -19.68 13.91
C ASP A 519 13.29 -19.76 15.44
N GLU A 520 13.48 -20.96 15.96
CA GLU A 520 13.87 -21.33 17.30
C GLU A 520 12.91 -20.85 18.42
N ILE A 521 11.78 -21.52 18.59
CA ILE A 521 10.78 -21.17 19.63
C ILE A 521 11.38 -21.21 21.06
N ASN A 522 12.45 -21.99 21.28
CA ASN A 522 13.10 -22.08 22.59
C ASN A 522 13.73 -20.74 23.04
N GLU A 523 13.92 -19.79 22.13
CA GLU A 523 14.40 -18.44 22.44
C GLU A 523 13.28 -17.48 22.88
N ALA A 524 12.01 -17.88 22.73
CA ALA A 524 10.88 -17.05 23.11
C ALA A 524 10.82 -16.82 24.64
N ASP A 525 10.35 -15.64 25.04
CA ASP A 525 10.11 -15.37 26.47
C ASP A 525 8.89 -16.18 26.96
N LEU A 526 9.15 -17.13 27.85
CA LEU A 526 8.15 -17.99 28.48
C LEU A 526 6.97 -17.23 29.11
N ARG A 527 7.19 -15.99 29.56
CA ARG A 527 6.14 -15.15 30.18
C ARG A 527 5.16 -14.56 29.19
N THR A 528 5.51 -14.53 27.91
CA THR A 528 4.71 -13.85 26.85
C THR A 528 4.30 -14.80 25.73
N ILE A 529 4.79 -16.02 25.70
CA ILE A 529 4.59 -16.97 24.59
C ILE A 529 3.12 -17.30 24.36
N ASP A 530 2.32 -17.51 25.42
CA ASP A 530 0.88 -17.79 25.31
C ASP A 530 0.15 -16.65 24.59
N ARG A 531 0.50 -15.41 24.94
CA ARG A 531 -0.04 -14.21 24.33
C ARG A 531 0.36 -14.10 22.86
N THR A 532 1.63 -14.41 22.54
CA THR A 532 2.15 -14.35 21.17
C THR A 532 1.44 -15.40 20.30
N LEU A 533 1.31 -16.64 20.77
CA LEU A 533 0.54 -17.68 20.06
C LEU A 533 -0.93 -17.31 19.89
N TYR A 534 -1.54 -16.65 20.88
CA TYR A 534 -2.91 -16.15 20.77
C TYR A 534 -3.05 -15.08 19.70
N MET A 535 -2.10 -14.15 19.62
CA MET A 535 -2.09 -13.09 18.58
C MET A 535 -1.90 -13.67 17.18
N LEU A 536 -0.97 -14.64 17.03
CA LEU A 536 -0.75 -15.35 15.76
C LEU A 536 -2.04 -15.99 15.23
N GLY A 537 -2.78 -16.66 16.13
CA GLY A 537 -3.98 -17.39 15.75
C GLY A 537 -5.24 -16.53 15.55
N ASN A 538 -5.37 -15.42 16.28
CA ASN A 538 -6.57 -14.58 16.24
C ASN A 538 -6.46 -13.36 15.31
N GLY A 539 -5.28 -13.11 14.73
CA GLY A 539 -5.08 -12.04 13.77
C GLY A 539 -5.26 -10.64 14.32
N LYS A 540 -5.12 -10.43 15.64
CA LYS A 540 -5.25 -9.11 16.28
C LYS A 540 -4.46 -9.02 17.59
N PRO A 541 -3.92 -7.83 17.94
CA PRO A 541 -3.26 -7.61 19.22
C PRO A 541 -4.28 -7.61 20.37
N LYS A 542 -3.78 -7.57 21.61
CA LYS A 542 -4.61 -7.27 22.77
C LYS A 542 -5.08 -5.82 22.68
N GLU A 543 -6.37 -5.59 22.89
CA GLU A 543 -6.97 -4.25 22.88
C GLU A 543 -6.26 -3.35 23.90
N ARG A 544 -5.77 -2.20 23.45
CA ARG A 544 -5.16 -1.17 24.29
C ARG A 544 -6.06 0.05 24.27
N MET A 545 -6.50 0.51 25.43
CA MET A 545 -7.21 1.78 25.55
C MET A 545 -6.23 2.94 25.26
N SER A 546 -6.59 3.82 24.33
CA SER A 546 -5.88 5.08 24.16
C SER A 546 -6.16 5.99 25.36
N LYS A 547 -5.24 6.94 25.65
CA LYS A 547 -5.44 7.96 26.71
C LYS A 547 -6.71 8.81 26.49
N THR A 548 -7.30 8.79 25.30
CA THR A 548 -8.47 9.58 24.89
C THR A 548 -9.77 8.78 24.83
N LEU A 549 -9.83 7.55 25.39
CA LEU A 549 -11.02 6.67 25.39
C LEU A 549 -11.57 6.31 23.99
N VAL A 550 -10.88 6.69 22.92
CA VAL A 550 -11.22 6.30 21.57
C VAL A 550 -10.55 4.98 21.28
N ASN A 551 -11.31 3.90 21.08
CA ASN A 551 -10.77 2.65 20.57
C ASN A 551 -10.14 2.94 19.19
N ARG A 552 -8.80 3.03 19.12
CA ARG A 552 -8.13 2.90 17.82
C ARG A 552 -8.50 1.52 17.30
N ASN A 553 -9.00 1.45 16.06
CA ASN A 553 -9.22 0.18 15.39
C ASN A 553 -7.93 -0.63 15.50
N ALA A 554 -7.97 -1.71 16.31
CA ALA A 554 -6.81 -2.56 16.49
C ALA A 554 -6.42 -3.11 15.11
N PRO A 555 -5.13 -3.06 14.75
CA PRO A 555 -4.69 -3.61 13.47
C PRO A 555 -5.04 -5.10 13.41
N LYS A 556 -5.46 -5.56 12.22
CA LYS A 556 -5.81 -6.96 11.97
C LYS A 556 -4.88 -7.51 10.91
N TRP A 557 -4.50 -8.77 11.08
CA TRP A 557 -3.65 -9.49 10.12
C TRP A 557 -4.13 -10.93 9.92
N ARG A 558 -3.76 -11.50 8.80
CA ARG A 558 -3.85 -12.93 8.47
C ARG A 558 -2.48 -13.36 8.01
N VAL A 559 -1.90 -14.30 8.68
CA VAL A 559 -0.52 -14.71 8.39
C VAL A 559 -0.46 -16.23 8.38
N ASN A 560 0.19 -16.80 7.38
CA ASN A 560 0.63 -18.17 7.42
C ASN A 560 2.01 -18.22 8.10
N VAL A 561 2.16 -19.01 9.17
CA VAL A 561 3.38 -19.05 9.97
C VAL A 561 4.10 -20.38 9.75
N LEU A 562 5.38 -20.31 9.47
CA LEU A 562 6.29 -21.44 9.63
C LEU A 562 7.21 -21.21 10.82
N SER A 563 7.19 -22.13 11.76
CA SER A 563 7.96 -22.06 13.01
C SER A 563 8.84 -23.29 13.17
N THR A 564 9.94 -23.15 13.90
CA THR A 564 10.81 -24.26 14.25
C THR A 564 11.10 -24.31 15.74
N GLY A 565 11.46 -25.49 16.23
CA GLY A 565 11.92 -25.70 17.60
C GLY A 565 12.36 -27.13 17.86
N GLU A 566 12.94 -27.38 19.04
CA GLU A 566 13.33 -28.70 19.47
C GLU A 566 12.21 -29.44 20.22
N GLN A 567 11.22 -28.67 20.69
CA GLN A 567 10.07 -29.18 21.43
C GLN A 567 8.76 -28.81 20.76
N THR A 568 7.72 -29.59 21.02
CA THR A 568 6.36 -29.23 20.59
C THR A 568 5.90 -27.98 21.32
N ILE A 569 4.98 -27.25 20.70
CA ILE A 569 4.38 -26.04 21.27
C ILE A 569 3.74 -26.34 22.64
N GLU A 570 3.09 -27.50 22.77
CA GLU A 570 2.48 -27.96 24.02
C GLU A 570 3.51 -28.12 25.14
N ASN A 571 4.64 -28.76 24.83
CA ASN A 571 5.71 -28.95 25.80
C ASN A 571 6.29 -27.61 26.22
N TYR A 572 6.49 -26.70 25.28
CA TYR A 572 7.05 -25.38 25.57
C TYR A 572 6.10 -24.54 26.45
N LEU A 573 4.80 -24.56 26.18
CA LEU A 573 3.80 -23.88 27.00
C LEU A 573 3.68 -24.51 28.40
N ARG A 574 3.78 -25.82 28.49
CA ARG A 574 3.80 -26.50 29.79
C ARG A 574 4.99 -26.08 30.65
N LEU A 575 6.17 -25.87 30.04
CA LEU A 575 7.34 -25.33 30.76
C LEU A 575 7.07 -23.88 31.23
N ALA A 576 6.28 -23.12 30.50
CA ALA A 576 5.83 -21.78 30.88
C ALA A 576 4.71 -21.77 31.95
N GLY A 577 4.26 -22.97 32.43
CA GLY A 577 3.15 -23.06 33.37
C GLY A 577 1.79 -22.77 32.78
N VAL A 578 1.65 -22.75 31.47
CA VAL A 578 0.42 -22.42 30.72
C VAL A 578 -0.26 -23.70 30.25
N THR A 579 -1.52 -23.86 30.60
CA THR A 579 -2.35 -24.95 30.09
C THR A 579 -2.97 -24.55 28.76
N MET A 580 -2.65 -25.27 27.69
CA MET A 580 -3.22 -25.02 26.36
C MET A 580 -4.71 -25.33 26.28
N LYS A 581 -5.42 -24.47 25.55
CA LYS A 581 -6.76 -24.77 25.08
C LYS A 581 -6.68 -25.47 23.71
N ALA A 582 -7.52 -26.49 23.49
CA ALA A 582 -7.55 -27.29 22.26
C ALA A 582 -7.61 -26.45 20.97
N GLY A 583 -8.26 -25.28 21.00
CA GLY A 583 -8.32 -24.36 19.87
C GLY A 583 -6.99 -23.69 19.51
N GLN A 584 -5.98 -23.71 20.37
CA GLN A 584 -4.65 -23.16 20.08
C GLN A 584 -3.79 -24.16 19.29
N LEU A 585 -3.90 -25.46 19.63
CA LEU A 585 -3.19 -26.55 18.95
C LEU A 585 -3.55 -26.68 17.46
N VAL A 586 -4.83 -26.50 17.12
CA VAL A 586 -5.29 -26.57 15.71
C VAL A 586 -4.79 -25.41 14.85
N ARG A 587 -4.27 -24.33 15.47
CA ARG A 587 -3.79 -23.15 14.73
C ARG A 587 -2.33 -23.23 14.31
N LEU A 588 -1.52 -24.03 15.03
CA LEU A 588 -0.10 -24.22 14.73
C LEU A 588 0.27 -25.69 14.98
N PRO A 589 -0.23 -26.65 14.16
CA PRO A 589 0.07 -28.06 14.30
C PRO A 589 1.58 -28.34 14.20
N ASN A 590 2.05 -29.27 15.03
CA ASN A 590 3.44 -29.72 15.01
C ASN A 590 3.66 -30.71 13.86
N ILE A 591 4.75 -30.55 13.13
CA ILE A 591 5.21 -31.47 12.08
C ILE A 591 6.56 -32.03 12.52
N GLU A 592 6.70 -33.34 12.54
CA GLU A 592 8.01 -33.95 12.78
C GLU A 592 8.97 -33.61 11.64
N ALA A 593 10.05 -32.92 11.99
CA ALA A 593 11.04 -32.45 11.02
C ALA A 593 11.88 -33.57 10.43
N ASN A 594 12.11 -34.66 11.19
CA ASN A 594 12.82 -35.82 10.71
C ASN A 594 11.97 -36.56 9.65
N ALA A 595 12.49 -36.75 8.46
CA ALA A 595 11.83 -37.50 7.40
C ALA A 595 11.81 -39.02 7.61
N GLY A 596 12.48 -39.51 8.64
CA GLY A 596 12.54 -40.94 8.98
C GLY A 596 13.43 -41.80 8.06
N LYS A 597 14.27 -41.14 7.24
CA LYS A 597 15.18 -41.82 6.28
C LYS A 597 16.64 -41.89 6.74
N GLY A 598 16.93 -41.47 7.97
CA GLY A 598 18.29 -41.36 8.48
C GLY A 598 19.10 -40.16 7.96
N LEU A 599 18.42 -39.25 7.22
CA LEU A 599 19.01 -38.11 6.58
C LEU A 599 18.53 -36.75 7.19
N GLY A 600 18.01 -36.79 8.42
CA GLY A 600 17.41 -35.65 9.08
C GLY A 600 16.12 -35.20 8.35
N ILE A 601 16.05 -33.96 7.91
CA ILE A 601 14.89 -33.39 7.23
C ILE A 601 14.75 -33.85 5.77
N PHE A 602 15.79 -34.41 5.19
CA PHE A 602 15.83 -34.87 3.80
C PHE A 602 15.22 -36.27 3.63
N ASP A 603 14.39 -36.44 2.60
CA ASP A 603 13.92 -37.76 2.17
C ASP A 603 14.99 -38.49 1.34
N SER A 604 15.82 -37.75 0.62
CA SER A 604 16.91 -38.25 -0.23
C SER A 604 17.98 -37.17 -0.44
N LEU A 605 19.15 -37.58 -0.90
CA LEU A 605 20.21 -36.70 -1.32
C LEU A 605 20.12 -36.48 -2.84
N THR A 606 20.02 -35.21 -3.26
CA THR A 606 19.77 -34.82 -4.66
C THR A 606 20.95 -34.07 -5.28
N ILE A 607 21.66 -33.27 -4.50
CA ILE A 607 22.73 -32.37 -4.98
C ILE A 607 24.07 -32.55 -4.24
N ALA A 608 24.14 -33.46 -3.28
CA ALA A 608 25.37 -33.73 -2.50
C ALA A 608 25.36 -35.14 -1.95
N ASP A 609 26.53 -35.63 -1.50
CA ASP A 609 26.72 -36.99 -0.97
C ASP A 609 26.37 -37.10 0.52
N THR A 610 26.20 -35.97 1.24
CA THR A 610 25.85 -35.99 2.67
C THR A 610 24.81 -34.94 2.98
N PRO A 611 23.94 -35.14 4.00
CA PRO A 611 22.95 -34.19 4.43
C PRO A 611 23.53 -32.81 4.79
N ALA A 612 24.70 -32.78 5.42
CA ALA A 612 25.37 -31.55 5.81
C ALA A 612 25.79 -30.74 4.58
N LYS A 613 26.46 -31.36 3.59
CA LYS A 613 26.85 -30.69 2.33
C LYS A 613 25.60 -30.23 1.54
N GLN A 614 24.55 -31.04 1.48
CA GLN A 614 23.30 -30.64 0.82
C GLN A 614 22.70 -29.41 1.48
N ALA A 615 22.65 -29.36 2.81
CA ALA A 615 22.17 -28.19 3.55
C ALA A 615 23.05 -26.95 3.33
N GLU A 616 24.38 -27.09 3.29
CA GLU A 616 25.31 -25.99 3.00
C GLU A 616 25.14 -25.41 1.58
N LEU A 617 25.02 -26.28 0.58
CA LEU A 617 24.78 -25.86 -0.80
C LEU A 617 23.43 -25.11 -0.94
N LEU A 618 22.35 -25.66 -0.38
CA LEU A 618 21.04 -25.01 -0.39
C LEU A 618 21.10 -23.67 0.35
N LYS A 619 21.79 -23.57 1.50
CA LYS A 619 22.00 -22.33 2.23
C LYS A 619 22.76 -21.29 1.38
N ALA A 620 23.83 -21.70 0.70
CA ALA A 620 24.59 -20.82 -0.19
C ALA A 620 23.72 -20.31 -1.34
N ASN A 621 22.84 -21.15 -1.89
CA ASN A 621 21.93 -20.78 -2.98
C ASN A 621 20.81 -19.83 -2.51
N THR A 622 20.30 -19.97 -1.28
CA THR A 622 19.32 -18.99 -0.74
C THR A 622 19.87 -17.57 -0.58
N ASN A 623 21.19 -17.39 -0.53
CA ASN A 623 21.85 -16.08 -0.51
C ASN A 623 22.07 -15.49 -1.92
N LYS A 624 21.84 -16.29 -2.97
CA LYS A 624 22.05 -15.88 -4.37
C LYS A 624 20.76 -15.69 -5.14
N TYR A 625 19.76 -16.50 -4.87
CA TYR A 625 18.52 -16.59 -5.62
C TYR A 625 17.32 -16.48 -4.68
N TYR A 626 16.64 -15.34 -4.70
CA TYR A 626 15.49 -15.08 -3.81
C TYR A 626 14.55 -14.02 -4.33
N GLY A 627 13.30 -14.04 -3.87
CA GLY A 627 12.25 -13.04 -4.11
C GLY A 627 11.53 -13.16 -5.44
N VAL A 628 12.18 -13.68 -6.47
CA VAL A 628 11.65 -13.75 -7.84
C VAL A 628 10.38 -14.61 -7.95
N ALA A 629 10.35 -15.74 -7.26
CA ALA A 629 9.18 -16.64 -7.29
C ALA A 629 7.95 -16.01 -6.61
N GLY A 630 8.16 -15.25 -5.54
CA GLY A 630 7.10 -14.50 -4.86
C GLY A 630 6.50 -13.40 -5.74
N ILE A 631 7.32 -12.67 -6.48
CA ILE A 631 6.86 -11.64 -7.42
C ILE A 631 6.05 -12.26 -8.55
N GLU A 632 6.52 -13.35 -9.18
CA GLU A 632 5.77 -14.05 -10.22
C GLU A 632 4.44 -14.60 -9.70
N TRP A 633 4.42 -15.12 -8.46
CA TRP A 633 3.19 -15.56 -7.82
C TRP A 633 2.18 -14.42 -7.65
N LEU A 634 2.62 -13.25 -7.20
CA LEU A 634 1.75 -12.10 -7.03
C LEU A 634 1.28 -11.52 -8.36
N ASN A 635 2.15 -11.49 -9.39
CA ASN A 635 1.78 -11.10 -10.74
C ASN A 635 0.64 -11.98 -11.27
N TYR A 636 0.75 -13.30 -11.09
CA TYR A 636 -0.30 -14.22 -11.48
C TYR A 636 -1.60 -13.97 -10.71
N LEU A 637 -1.53 -13.88 -9.36
CA LEU A 637 -2.72 -13.76 -8.52
C LEU A 637 -3.46 -12.44 -8.74
N THR A 638 -2.77 -11.31 -8.92
CA THR A 638 -3.41 -10.00 -9.15
C THR A 638 -4.17 -9.95 -10.45
N GLN A 639 -3.72 -10.70 -11.46
CA GLN A 639 -4.36 -10.78 -12.77
C GLN A 639 -5.47 -11.85 -12.85
N ASN A 640 -5.47 -12.84 -11.96
CA ASN A 640 -6.29 -14.05 -12.10
C ASN A 640 -7.08 -14.42 -10.82
N LYS A 641 -7.47 -13.44 -9.99
CA LYS A 641 -8.09 -13.67 -8.67
C LYS A 641 -9.22 -14.71 -8.68
N ASP A 642 -10.22 -14.53 -9.53
CA ASP A 642 -11.42 -15.37 -9.55
C ASP A 642 -11.09 -16.79 -10.01
N SER A 643 -10.28 -16.94 -11.05
CA SER A 643 -9.87 -18.25 -11.56
C SER A 643 -8.96 -18.98 -10.57
N ALA A 644 -8.03 -18.26 -9.92
CA ALA A 644 -7.18 -18.79 -8.86
C ALA A 644 -8.02 -19.28 -7.67
N THR A 645 -9.00 -18.49 -7.23
CA THR A 645 -9.91 -18.85 -6.13
C THR A 645 -10.68 -20.14 -6.44
N ASN A 646 -11.21 -20.28 -7.65
CA ASN A 646 -11.94 -21.47 -8.05
C ASN A 646 -11.04 -22.71 -8.05
N LEU A 647 -9.83 -22.60 -8.65
CA LEU A 647 -8.86 -23.72 -8.69
C LEU A 647 -8.39 -24.12 -7.29
N VAL A 648 -8.11 -23.15 -6.42
CA VAL A 648 -7.73 -23.43 -5.03
C VAL A 648 -8.85 -24.18 -4.29
N ASN A 649 -10.10 -23.78 -4.45
CA ASN A 649 -11.23 -24.47 -3.86
C ASN A 649 -11.40 -25.90 -4.40
N ASP A 650 -11.11 -26.12 -5.68
CA ASP A 650 -11.13 -27.46 -6.27
C ASP A 650 -10.02 -28.35 -5.68
N TYR A 651 -8.80 -27.84 -5.55
CA TYR A 651 -7.69 -28.56 -4.93
C TYR A 651 -7.94 -28.84 -3.45
N ILE A 652 -8.52 -27.90 -2.71
CA ILE A 652 -8.93 -28.10 -1.29
C ILE A 652 -9.92 -29.27 -1.21
N ARG A 653 -10.97 -29.27 -2.06
CA ARG A 653 -11.94 -30.37 -2.10
C ARG A 653 -11.30 -31.70 -2.43
N ALA A 654 -10.39 -31.74 -3.43
CA ALA A 654 -9.68 -32.95 -3.82
C ALA A 654 -8.78 -33.51 -2.72
N PHE A 655 -8.11 -32.64 -1.94
CA PHE A 655 -7.32 -33.07 -0.78
C PHE A 655 -8.20 -33.63 0.31
N LEU A 656 -9.28 -32.93 0.69
CA LEU A 656 -10.17 -33.34 1.77
C LEU A 656 -10.97 -34.62 1.45
N ALA A 657 -11.27 -34.88 0.18
CA ALA A 657 -11.95 -36.09 -0.27
C ALA A 657 -11.16 -37.38 0.05
N GLN A 658 -9.83 -37.26 0.21
CA GLN A 658 -8.99 -38.40 0.61
C GLN A 658 -9.17 -38.78 2.10
N TYR A 659 -9.83 -37.93 2.90
CA TYR A 659 -9.96 -38.08 4.35
C TYR A 659 -11.41 -37.90 4.82
N PRO A 660 -12.32 -38.82 4.47
CA PRO A 660 -13.76 -38.67 4.71
C PRO A 660 -14.18 -38.72 6.19
N ASN A 661 -13.34 -39.32 7.06
CA ASN A 661 -13.72 -39.66 8.45
C ASN A 661 -12.99 -38.80 9.51
N LEU A 662 -12.61 -37.58 9.20
CA LEU A 662 -11.95 -36.69 10.16
C LEU A 662 -12.94 -36.11 11.18
N ASP A 663 -12.52 -36.04 12.46
CA ASP A 663 -13.23 -35.31 13.50
C ASP A 663 -13.22 -33.80 13.27
N GLY A 664 -13.92 -33.02 14.08
CA GLY A 664 -14.04 -31.58 13.91
C GLY A 664 -12.71 -30.82 14.08
N GLN A 665 -11.78 -31.29 14.89
CA GLN A 665 -10.45 -30.67 15.08
C GLN A 665 -9.51 -31.07 13.95
N ALA A 666 -9.41 -32.33 13.63
CA ALA A 666 -8.60 -32.84 12.52
C ALA A 666 -9.04 -32.23 11.19
N LYS A 667 -10.36 -32.02 10.98
CA LYS A 667 -10.89 -31.35 9.78
C LYS A 667 -10.41 -29.89 9.65
N ARG A 668 -10.33 -29.14 10.77
CA ARG A 668 -9.77 -27.77 10.75
C ARG A 668 -8.31 -27.74 10.37
N VAL A 669 -7.51 -28.70 10.91
CA VAL A 669 -6.11 -28.86 10.53
C VAL A 669 -5.97 -29.31 9.09
N ALA A 670 -6.78 -30.28 8.63
CA ALA A 670 -6.81 -30.73 7.25
C ALA A 670 -7.07 -29.60 6.25
N ASN A 671 -7.97 -28.65 6.56
CA ASN A 671 -8.22 -27.47 5.73
C ASN A 671 -6.96 -26.62 5.56
N ARG A 672 -6.12 -26.46 6.61
CA ARG A 672 -4.85 -25.71 6.51
C ARG A 672 -3.83 -26.42 5.63
N PHE A 673 -3.70 -27.74 5.78
CA PHE A 673 -2.87 -28.56 4.91
C PHE A 673 -3.39 -28.52 3.45
N ALA A 674 -4.70 -28.62 3.26
CA ALA A 674 -5.32 -28.53 1.94
C ALA A 674 -5.03 -27.20 1.26
N LEU A 675 -5.06 -26.08 1.99
CA LEU A 675 -4.68 -24.76 1.46
C LEU A 675 -3.21 -24.74 1.01
N VAL A 676 -2.31 -25.30 1.81
CA VAL A 676 -0.88 -25.37 1.43
C VAL A 676 -0.67 -26.25 0.20
N ALA A 677 -1.30 -27.43 0.14
CA ALA A 677 -1.28 -28.30 -1.03
C ALA A 677 -1.76 -27.54 -2.29
N SER A 678 -2.89 -26.84 -2.16
CA SER A 678 -3.50 -26.07 -3.26
C SER A 678 -2.59 -24.93 -3.74
N ALA A 679 -1.95 -24.23 -2.82
CA ALA A 679 -1.01 -23.15 -3.15
C ALA A 679 0.20 -23.67 -3.94
N GLY A 680 0.80 -24.76 -3.45
CA GLY A 680 1.93 -25.39 -4.15
C GLY A 680 1.55 -25.96 -5.51
N GLU A 681 0.37 -26.59 -5.64
CA GLU A 681 -0.11 -27.11 -6.93
C GLU A 681 -0.43 -26.00 -7.92
N LEU A 682 -1.07 -24.91 -7.46
CA LEU A 682 -1.35 -23.77 -8.32
C LEU A 682 -0.06 -23.08 -8.78
N ALA A 683 0.90 -22.85 -7.88
CA ALA A 683 2.21 -22.31 -8.23
C ALA A 683 3.00 -23.23 -9.19
N THR A 684 2.81 -24.55 -9.07
CA THR A 684 3.39 -25.54 -9.97
C THR A 684 2.73 -25.49 -11.34
N LYS A 685 1.40 -25.47 -11.40
CA LYS A 685 0.62 -25.38 -12.63
C LYS A 685 1.00 -24.14 -13.46
N GLU A 686 1.24 -23.03 -12.78
CA GLU A 686 1.62 -21.76 -13.41
C GLU A 686 3.14 -21.65 -13.68
N GLY A 687 3.88 -22.76 -13.52
CA GLY A 687 5.30 -22.84 -13.85
C GLY A 687 6.25 -22.14 -12.87
N ILE A 688 5.77 -21.68 -11.73
CA ILE A 688 6.57 -20.91 -10.77
C ILE A 688 7.56 -21.78 -10.00
N THR A 689 7.14 -22.99 -9.56
CA THR A 689 8.01 -23.89 -8.81
C THR A 689 8.96 -24.69 -9.70
N GLY A 690 8.60 -24.92 -10.96
CA GLY A 690 9.28 -25.86 -11.85
C GLY A 690 9.08 -27.34 -11.45
N TRP A 691 8.16 -27.63 -10.54
CA TRP A 691 7.82 -28.99 -10.11
C TRP A 691 6.87 -29.69 -11.09
N GLN A 692 6.71 -31.00 -10.91
CA GLN A 692 5.65 -31.75 -11.59
C GLN A 692 4.33 -31.60 -10.80
N ILE A 693 3.22 -31.56 -11.52
CA ILE A 693 1.88 -31.52 -10.92
C ILE A 693 1.70 -32.76 -10.03
N GLY A 694 1.17 -32.56 -8.83
CA GLY A 694 0.99 -33.59 -7.81
C GLY A 694 2.13 -33.63 -6.77
N GLN A 695 3.26 -32.98 -6.98
CA GLN A 695 4.37 -33.00 -6.02
C GLN A 695 4.06 -32.25 -4.73
N ALA A 696 3.47 -31.06 -4.81
CA ALA A 696 3.06 -30.30 -3.63
C ALA A 696 1.97 -31.04 -2.83
N MET A 697 1.02 -31.63 -3.54
CA MET A 697 -0.03 -32.46 -2.95
C MET A 697 0.56 -33.66 -2.19
N THR A 698 1.51 -34.38 -2.82
CA THR A 698 2.18 -35.54 -2.23
C THR A 698 2.99 -35.16 -1.00
N ALA A 699 3.80 -34.09 -1.07
CA ALA A 699 4.59 -33.60 0.06
C ALA A 699 3.70 -33.20 1.24
N THR A 700 2.62 -32.47 0.96
CA THR A 700 1.65 -32.05 1.97
C THR A 700 0.93 -33.25 2.60
N LYS A 701 0.54 -34.23 1.77
CA LYS A 701 -0.08 -35.46 2.25
C LYS A 701 0.82 -36.21 3.23
N VAL A 702 2.10 -36.39 2.92
CA VAL A 702 3.08 -37.03 3.82
C VAL A 702 3.17 -36.29 5.16
N CYS A 703 3.19 -34.96 5.16
CA CYS A 703 3.21 -34.17 6.38
C CYS A 703 1.90 -34.29 7.18
N PHE A 704 0.75 -34.31 6.51
CA PHE A 704 -0.54 -34.46 7.16
C PHE A 704 -0.77 -35.86 7.71
N ASP A 705 -0.42 -36.90 6.98
CA ASP A 705 -0.51 -38.31 7.45
C ASP A 705 0.36 -38.49 8.68
N ASN A 706 1.60 -37.97 8.69
CA ASN A 706 2.48 -37.99 9.85
C ASN A 706 1.88 -37.25 11.06
N TRP A 707 1.23 -36.14 10.85
CA TRP A 707 0.52 -35.40 11.89
C TRP A 707 -0.68 -36.22 12.41
N LEU A 708 -1.46 -36.87 11.55
CA LEU A 708 -2.59 -37.72 11.92
C LEU A 708 -2.15 -38.90 12.75
N ASP A 709 -1.04 -39.57 12.41
CA ASP A 709 -0.48 -40.67 13.15
C ASP A 709 -0.08 -40.27 14.59
N THR A 710 0.44 -39.03 14.73
CA THR A 710 0.83 -38.48 16.04
C THR A 710 -0.39 -38.05 16.87
N HIS A 711 -1.44 -37.55 16.25
CA HIS A 711 -2.64 -36.98 16.92
C HIS A 711 -3.83 -37.93 16.94
N GLY A 712 -3.81 -38.99 16.11
CA GLY A 712 -4.82 -40.05 16.00
C GLY A 712 -6.00 -39.70 15.08
N MET A 713 -6.36 -40.66 14.25
CA MET A 713 -7.37 -40.52 13.19
C MET A 713 -8.84 -40.36 13.66
N THR A 714 -9.18 -40.86 14.84
CA THR A 714 -10.59 -41.00 15.28
C THR A 714 -10.84 -40.61 16.73
N GLY A 715 -9.86 -40.14 17.46
CA GLY A 715 -10.00 -39.86 18.89
C GLY A 715 -9.61 -38.44 19.22
N ASN A 716 -10.47 -37.80 19.95
CA ASN A 716 -10.22 -36.53 20.59
C ASN A 716 -8.86 -36.57 21.29
N HIS A 717 -7.88 -35.76 20.83
CA HIS A 717 -6.56 -35.69 21.46
C HIS A 717 -6.65 -35.48 22.98
N GLU A 718 -7.66 -34.77 23.44
CA GLU A 718 -7.97 -34.56 24.84
C GLU A 718 -8.38 -35.86 25.51
N GLN A 719 -9.14 -36.75 24.86
CA GLN A 719 -9.53 -38.06 25.42
C GLN A 719 -8.32 -38.94 25.67
N ARG A 720 -7.37 -38.99 24.72
CA ARG A 720 -6.12 -39.75 24.89
C ARG A 720 -5.23 -39.17 26.00
N GLN A 721 -5.13 -37.82 26.06
CA GLN A 721 -4.37 -37.21 27.17
C GLN A 721 -5.02 -37.48 28.51
N ILE A 722 -6.34 -37.48 28.61
CA ILE A 722 -7.05 -37.87 29.84
C ILE A 722 -6.73 -39.33 30.23
N ILE A 723 -6.82 -40.26 29.29
CA ILE A 723 -6.49 -41.67 29.55
C ILE A 723 -5.03 -41.84 29.98
N LYS A 724 -4.07 -41.26 29.25
CA LYS A 724 -2.63 -41.29 29.61
C LYS A 724 -2.37 -40.75 31.02
N GLN A 725 -3.00 -39.65 31.38
CA GLN A 725 -2.87 -39.06 32.69
C GLN A 725 -3.37 -39.96 33.79
N ILE A 726 -4.55 -40.56 33.60
CA ILE A 726 -5.11 -41.49 34.58
C ILE A 726 -4.24 -42.75 34.70
N GLN A 727 -3.79 -43.34 33.60
CA GLN A 727 -2.84 -44.45 33.58
C GLN A 727 -1.56 -44.10 34.35
N ALA A 728 -0.92 -42.96 34.04
CA ALA A 728 0.28 -42.50 34.72
C ALA A 728 0.06 -42.30 36.22
N PHE A 729 -1.09 -41.70 36.59
CA PHE A 729 -1.45 -41.56 38.02
C PHE A 729 -1.60 -42.89 38.72
N ILE A 730 -2.33 -43.88 38.14
CA ILE A 730 -2.52 -45.19 38.70
C ILE A 730 -1.22 -45.96 38.74
N HIS A 731 -0.38 -45.90 37.71
CA HIS A 731 0.97 -46.55 37.72
C HIS A 731 1.85 -46.01 38.83
N ALA A 732 1.89 -44.70 39.03
CA ALA A 732 2.70 -44.08 40.07
C ALA A 732 2.19 -44.29 41.49
N ASN A 733 0.87 -44.41 41.68
CA ASN A 733 0.22 -44.37 43.00
C ASN A 733 -0.54 -45.63 43.37
N GLY A 734 -0.78 -46.56 42.43
CA GLY A 734 -1.65 -47.75 42.61
C GLY A 734 -1.28 -48.63 43.81
N LYS A 735 0.04 -48.83 44.04
CA LYS A 735 0.53 -49.63 45.19
C LYS A 735 0.71 -48.80 46.47
N SER A 736 0.87 -47.50 46.39
CA SER A 736 1.25 -46.66 47.53
C SER A 736 0.10 -45.85 48.13
N ARG A 737 -0.99 -45.61 47.35
CA ARG A 737 -2.09 -44.72 47.76
C ARG A 737 -3.47 -45.34 47.59
N PHE A 738 -3.59 -46.60 47.17
CA PHE A 738 -4.82 -47.37 47.11
C PHE A 738 -4.74 -48.55 48.06
N SER A 739 -5.71 -48.67 48.99
CA SER A 739 -5.84 -49.84 49.88
C SER A 739 -6.73 -50.90 49.22
N GLU A 740 -6.50 -52.16 49.49
CA GLU A 740 -7.42 -53.23 49.05
C GLU A 740 -8.77 -53.10 49.76
N TRP A 741 -9.90 -53.23 48.94
CA TRP A 741 -11.27 -53.10 49.46
C TRP A 741 -11.66 -54.21 50.42
N GLU A 742 -11.10 -55.44 50.25
CA GLU A 742 -11.54 -56.69 50.97
C GLU A 742 -10.72 -57.03 52.17
N HIS A 743 -9.80 -56.18 52.64
CA HIS A 743 -9.04 -56.46 53.85
C HIS A 743 -9.84 -56.21 55.12
N ASP A 744 -10.37 -57.31 55.74
CA ASP A 744 -11.00 -57.27 57.06
C ASP A 744 -9.93 -57.39 58.12
N GLY A 745 -9.66 -56.28 58.82
CA GLY A 745 -8.85 -56.31 60.00
C GLY A 745 -7.59 -55.40 59.98
N TYR A 746 -7.61 -54.39 60.89
CA TYR A 746 -6.60 -53.35 61.13
C TYR A 746 -6.33 -52.47 59.91
N THR A 747 -7.01 -51.36 59.87
CA THR A 747 -6.74 -50.24 58.96
C THR A 747 -5.29 -49.79 59.07
N SER A 748 -4.44 -50.27 58.14
CA SER A 748 -3.16 -49.63 57.96
C SER A 748 -3.45 -48.17 57.65
N THR A 749 -3.01 -47.28 58.52
CA THR A 749 -3.09 -45.84 58.30
C THR A 749 -2.19 -45.52 57.10
N MET A 750 -2.77 -45.59 55.90
CA MET A 750 -2.05 -45.18 54.70
C MET A 750 -2.11 -43.66 54.62
N PRO A 751 -0.99 -42.96 54.85
CA PRO A 751 -0.95 -41.52 54.70
C PRO A 751 -1.25 -41.17 53.26
N ASN A 752 -2.05 -40.10 53.05
CA ASN A 752 -2.43 -39.62 51.71
C ASN A 752 -3.20 -40.61 50.81
N ARG A 753 -4.05 -41.47 51.42
CA ARG A 753 -4.89 -42.44 50.66
C ARG A 753 -5.77 -41.68 49.65
N VAL A 754 -5.70 -42.07 48.38
CA VAL A 754 -6.53 -41.58 47.28
C VAL A 754 -7.83 -42.37 47.13
N GLY A 755 -7.81 -43.65 47.47
CA GLY A 755 -8.94 -44.49 47.33
C GLY A 755 -8.67 -45.94 47.64
N PHE A 756 -9.46 -46.85 47.05
CA PHE A 756 -9.39 -48.31 47.24
C PHE A 756 -9.29 -48.98 45.87
N TYR A 757 -8.56 -50.08 45.84
CA TYR A 757 -8.59 -51.02 44.71
C TYR A 757 -9.46 -52.22 45.10
N ARG A 758 -10.29 -52.68 44.19
CA ARG A 758 -11.20 -53.79 44.39
C ARG A 758 -10.89 -54.88 43.38
N ALA A 759 -10.35 -55.98 43.88
CA ALA A 759 -9.87 -57.08 43.06
C ALA A 759 -10.98 -57.91 42.39
N ASP A 760 -12.16 -58.03 43.02
CA ASP A 760 -13.29 -58.82 42.50
C ASP A 760 -13.87 -58.25 41.15
N ASN A 761 -13.72 -56.98 40.93
CA ASN A 761 -14.20 -56.32 39.72
C ASN A 761 -13.11 -55.47 39.03
N ASP A 762 -11.85 -55.65 39.37
CA ASP A 762 -10.71 -54.94 38.85
C ASP A 762 -10.98 -53.46 38.68
N SER A 763 -11.20 -52.76 39.82
CA SER A 763 -11.61 -51.34 39.74
C SER A 763 -10.98 -50.46 40.83
N TYR A 764 -10.67 -49.25 40.51
CA TYR A 764 -10.15 -48.19 41.37
C TYR A 764 -11.26 -47.28 41.87
N TYR A 765 -11.55 -47.28 43.15
CA TYR A 765 -12.54 -46.44 43.82
C TYR A 765 -11.83 -45.22 44.40
N ILE A 766 -12.01 -44.04 43.78
CA ILE A 766 -11.29 -42.83 44.07
C ILE A 766 -12.18 -41.85 44.81
N TYR A 767 -11.76 -41.31 45.94
CA TYR A 767 -12.54 -40.29 46.67
C TYR A 767 -12.90 -39.12 45.75
N SER A 768 -14.15 -38.72 45.76
CA SER A 768 -14.67 -37.65 44.87
C SER A 768 -13.89 -36.33 44.96
N SER A 769 -13.44 -35.95 46.17
CA SER A 769 -12.64 -34.73 46.36
C SER A 769 -11.22 -34.83 45.78
N LEU A 770 -10.61 -36.00 45.78
CA LEU A 770 -9.27 -36.21 45.23
C LEU A 770 -9.31 -36.51 43.74
N PHE A 771 -10.38 -37.13 43.25
CA PHE A 771 -10.61 -37.28 41.82
C PHE A 771 -10.55 -35.93 41.09
N GLU A 772 -11.26 -34.93 41.63
CA GLU A 772 -11.25 -33.59 41.06
C GLU A 772 -9.91 -32.88 41.22
N LYS A 773 -9.27 -32.97 42.36
CA LYS A 773 -8.05 -32.20 42.68
C LYS A 773 -6.76 -32.77 42.12
N GLU A 774 -6.66 -34.11 42.02
CA GLU A 774 -5.39 -34.75 41.66
C GLU A 774 -5.46 -35.52 40.34
N ILE A 775 -6.64 -36.04 39.93
CA ILE A 775 -6.75 -36.87 38.73
C ILE A 775 -7.27 -36.08 37.55
N CYS A 776 -8.27 -35.25 37.77
CA CYS A 776 -8.84 -34.50 36.67
C CYS A 776 -7.93 -33.38 36.16
N LEU A 777 -7.14 -32.73 37.01
CA LEU A 777 -6.28 -31.61 36.57
C LEU A 777 -5.24 -32.05 35.55
N PRO A 778 -5.05 -31.26 34.46
CA PRO A 778 -5.59 -29.92 34.17
C PRO A 778 -6.95 -29.90 33.49
N PHE A 779 -7.61 -31.01 33.25
CA PHE A 779 -8.91 -31.12 32.60
C PHE A 779 -10.08 -30.83 33.54
N ASN A 780 -11.23 -30.47 32.94
CA ASN A 780 -12.45 -30.32 33.73
C ASN A 780 -13.03 -31.69 34.11
N LYS A 781 -13.47 -31.81 35.35
CA LYS A 781 -14.09 -33.03 35.86
C LYS A 781 -15.20 -33.59 34.97
N LYS A 782 -16.08 -32.75 34.45
CA LYS A 782 -17.17 -33.13 33.54
C LYS A 782 -16.61 -33.80 32.29
N GLN A 783 -15.58 -33.24 31.68
CA GLN A 783 -14.93 -33.74 30.48
C GLN A 783 -14.24 -35.09 30.74
N VAL A 784 -13.55 -35.24 31.89
CA VAL A 784 -12.95 -36.51 32.28
C VAL A 784 -14.01 -37.61 32.48
N CYS A 785 -15.13 -37.28 33.17
CA CYS A 785 -16.23 -38.21 33.33
C CYS A 785 -16.92 -38.59 32.01
N GLU A 786 -17.10 -37.63 31.10
CA GLU A 786 -17.69 -37.91 29.77
C GLU A 786 -16.77 -38.81 28.95
N THR A 787 -15.46 -38.57 28.97
CA THR A 787 -14.45 -39.43 28.31
C THR A 787 -14.47 -40.83 28.85
N LEU A 788 -14.33 -41.00 30.17
CA LEU A 788 -14.35 -42.34 30.79
C LEU A 788 -15.69 -43.05 30.53
N ASN A 789 -16.78 -42.33 30.56
CA ASN A 789 -18.11 -42.90 30.31
C ASN A 789 -18.33 -43.31 28.85
N SER A 790 -17.80 -42.55 27.89
CA SER A 790 -17.90 -42.89 26.47
C SER A 790 -17.10 -44.14 26.09
N MET A 791 -16.09 -44.45 26.87
CA MET A 791 -15.24 -45.63 26.70
C MET A 791 -15.65 -46.81 27.64
N ASP A 792 -16.75 -46.71 28.36
CA ASP A 792 -17.24 -47.66 29.33
C ASP A 792 -16.24 -47.99 30.45
N LEU A 793 -15.39 -47.02 30.80
CA LEU A 793 -14.36 -47.17 31.84
C LEU A 793 -14.82 -46.66 33.21
N LEU A 794 -15.98 -46.02 33.32
CA LEU A 794 -16.56 -45.52 34.59
C LEU A 794 -17.73 -46.33 35.04
N ILE A 795 -17.64 -46.91 36.24
CA ILE A 795 -18.69 -47.69 36.84
C ILE A 795 -19.80 -46.74 37.38
N LYS A 796 -21.03 -46.97 36.96
CA LYS A 796 -22.22 -46.20 37.40
C LYS A 796 -22.89 -46.89 38.59
N ASN A 797 -23.51 -46.09 39.46
CA ASN A 797 -24.32 -46.63 40.54
C ASN A 797 -25.63 -47.18 40.01
N LYS A 798 -26.45 -47.79 40.88
CA LYS A 798 -27.78 -48.36 40.55
C LYS A 798 -28.78 -47.32 39.96
N ASN A 799 -28.53 -46.03 40.16
CA ASN A 799 -29.31 -44.92 39.63
C ASN A 799 -28.62 -44.25 38.41
N TYR A 800 -27.72 -44.95 37.74
CA TYR A 800 -26.91 -44.46 36.60
C TYR A 800 -26.10 -43.17 36.86
N GLN A 801 -25.83 -42.89 38.17
CA GLN A 801 -24.94 -41.74 38.51
C GLN A 801 -23.49 -42.15 38.37
N LEU A 802 -22.63 -41.19 37.98
CA LEU A 802 -21.20 -41.41 37.72
C LEU A 802 -20.36 -41.60 39.01
N PHE A 803 -20.98 -41.63 40.17
CA PHE A 803 -20.33 -41.86 41.44
C PHE A 803 -21.05 -42.87 42.29
N VAL A 804 -20.31 -43.61 43.12
CA VAL A 804 -20.86 -44.63 44.02
C VAL A 804 -20.76 -44.13 45.45
N LYS A 805 -21.82 -44.31 46.20
CA LYS A 805 -21.86 -44.01 47.65
C LYS A 805 -21.63 -45.29 48.43
N SER A 806 -20.59 -45.31 49.26
CA SER A 806 -20.40 -46.38 50.24
C SER A 806 -20.88 -45.95 51.62
N THR A 807 -21.65 -46.79 52.27
CA THR A 807 -22.16 -46.67 53.67
C THR A 807 -21.38 -47.55 54.65
N ASP A 808 -20.41 -48.32 54.15
CA ASP A 808 -19.58 -49.18 54.98
C ASP A 808 -18.81 -48.34 56.00
N ARG A 809 -18.73 -48.80 57.28
CA ARG A 809 -18.25 -48.00 58.45
C ARG A 809 -16.84 -47.47 58.25
N ASP A 810 -15.94 -48.28 57.61
CA ASP A 810 -14.56 -47.94 57.40
C ASP A 810 -14.20 -47.35 56.03
N LYS A 811 -15.18 -47.39 55.11
CA LYS A 811 -15.06 -46.97 53.69
C LYS A 811 -16.16 -46.01 53.28
N LYS A 812 -16.64 -45.18 54.24
CA LYS A 812 -17.73 -44.24 54.02
C LYS A 812 -17.31 -43.09 53.13
N GLY A 813 -18.06 -42.84 52.02
CA GLY A 813 -17.78 -41.72 51.15
C GLY A 813 -18.41 -41.83 49.76
N TYR A 814 -18.11 -40.84 48.92
CA TYR A 814 -18.48 -40.81 47.51
C TYR A 814 -17.22 -41.09 46.66
N PHE A 815 -17.33 -42.01 45.71
CA PHE A 815 -16.22 -42.47 44.89
C PHE A 815 -16.56 -42.38 43.40
N TYR A 816 -15.56 -41.98 42.58
CA TYR A 816 -15.53 -42.30 41.16
C TYR A 816 -14.84 -43.63 40.97
N CYS A 817 -15.48 -44.56 40.25
CA CYS A 817 -15.00 -45.92 40.12
C CYS A 817 -14.53 -46.18 38.69
N ILE A 818 -13.22 -46.30 38.50
CA ILE A 818 -12.60 -46.53 37.20
C ILE A 818 -12.23 -48.00 37.06
N LYS A 819 -12.62 -48.63 35.93
CA LYS A 819 -12.25 -50.00 35.61
C LYS A 819 -10.74 -50.13 35.36
N GLY A 820 -10.15 -51.27 35.79
CA GLY A 820 -8.74 -51.59 35.56
C GLY A 820 -8.37 -51.75 34.09
N ASP A 821 -9.35 -52.04 33.25
CA ASP A 821 -9.21 -52.05 31.77
C ASP A 821 -8.55 -50.75 31.23
N ILE A 822 -8.64 -49.64 31.93
CA ILE A 822 -7.95 -48.42 31.54
C ILE A 822 -6.43 -48.59 31.36
N LEU A 823 -5.81 -49.52 32.14
CA LEU A 823 -4.38 -49.78 32.10
C LEU A 823 -3.95 -50.63 30.88
N THR A 824 -4.89 -51.30 30.21
CA THR A 824 -4.66 -52.16 29.03
C THR A 824 -4.90 -51.40 27.71
N ILE A 825 -5.41 -50.21 27.76
CA ILE A 825 -5.65 -49.41 26.55
C ILE A 825 -4.32 -49.00 25.93
N GLU A 826 -4.03 -49.50 24.74
CA GLU A 826 -2.89 -49.09 23.93
C GLU A 826 -3.09 -47.65 23.47
N ASN A 827 -2.07 -46.82 23.65
CA ASN A 827 -2.10 -45.38 23.41
C ASN A 827 -1.55 -45.00 22.03
#